data_b00ad8a30cec21c7a79982510742adcc
#
_entry.id   b00ad8a30cec21c7a79982510742adcc
#
_cell.length_a   1.000
_cell.length_b   1.000
_cell.length_c   1.000
_cell.angle_alpha   90.00
_cell.angle_beta   90.00
_cell.angle_gamma   90.00
#
_symmetry.space_group_name_H-M   'P 1'
#
loop_
_entity.id
_entity.type
_entity.pdbx_description
1 polymer ?
#
loop_
_entity_poly.entity_id
_entity_poly.type
_entity_poly.pdbx_seq_one_letter_code
_entity_poly.pdbx_strand_id
1 'polypeptide(L)'
;MADKGKFYMTTAIAYASGKPHIGNTYEIVLADAIARYKRQEGYDVYFQTGTDEHGQKIELKAEEAGISPQEYVDQVSAEVKKIWDLMNASYDNFIRTTDADHKKQVQKIFKKLYDKGDIYKGSYEGLYCTPCESFWTESQLVDGKCPDCGREVKPAKEEAYFFKMSKYADRLIEHINTHPEFIQPVSRKNEMMNNFLLPGLQDLCVSRTSFKWGIPVDFDPKHVVYVWLDALTNYITKIGYDADGNSSELFNKNWPADLHLIGKDIIRFHTIYWPIFLMALDLPLPKQVFGHPWLLLGDGKMSKSKGNVLYADELVDFFGVDAVRYFVLHGMPFDNDGVITWDLLVERINSDLANTLGNLVNRTISMSNKYFDGVVTDTKVSEAVDDDLKKVATETVGKVEKKMADLRVADAITEIFNLFKRCNKYIDETTPWILAKDDATKPRLETVLYNLVEGITMGATLLKSFMPDTAEKIFAQLNIMEIPFDELGTFGHYVSGTKVTETPEILFARLDIEEVMKKVEELHPKKEESEAAAGEEGGIDIEAKPEITFEDFEKLQFQIGEVIACEAVPKSKKLLCSKVKVGSSVKQIVSGIHKYYTPEEMVGKKVMVLVNLKPAKLAGVLSEGMLLCAEDADGNLSLMTSEKPMPSGAEIA
;
A
#
# COMPACT_ATOMS: atom_id res chain seq x y z
N MET A 1 25.98 -18.77 9.98
CA MET A 1 25.73 -17.43 9.38
C MET A 1 26.69 -16.40 9.94
N ALA A 2 27.26 -15.54 9.12
CA ALA A 2 28.06 -14.41 9.59
C ALA A 2 27.15 -13.42 10.32
N ASP A 3 27.57 -12.88 11.46
CA ASP A 3 26.90 -11.78 12.15
C ASP A 3 27.01 -10.51 11.28
N LYS A 4 25.89 -10.08 10.69
CA LYS A 4 25.81 -8.87 9.85
C LYS A 4 25.56 -7.58 10.66
N GLY A 5 25.51 -7.70 11.99
CA GLY A 5 25.24 -6.59 12.90
C GLY A 5 23.75 -6.31 13.09
N LYS A 6 23.45 -5.16 13.73
CA LYS A 6 22.09 -4.79 14.06
C LYS A 6 21.28 -4.32 12.84
N PHE A 7 19.96 -4.52 12.88
CA PHE A 7 19.00 -3.92 11.95
C PHE A 7 17.75 -3.49 12.71
N TYR A 8 17.65 -2.20 13.00
CA TYR A 8 16.47 -1.64 13.66
C TYR A 8 15.49 -1.11 12.62
N MET A 9 14.29 -1.67 12.60
CA MET A 9 13.25 -1.24 11.70
C MET A 9 11.91 -1.01 12.41
N THR A 10 11.10 -0.13 11.84
CA THR A 10 9.78 0.21 12.38
C THR A 10 8.74 0.31 11.27
N THR A 11 7.48 0.04 11.60
CA THR A 11 6.34 0.57 10.85
C THR A 11 5.98 1.97 11.35
N ALA A 12 5.05 2.64 10.67
CA ALA A 12 4.24 3.64 11.35
C ALA A 12 3.46 2.97 12.51
N ILE A 13 3.09 3.76 13.53
CA ILE A 13 2.19 3.28 14.57
C ILE A 13 0.73 3.55 14.14
N ALA A 14 -0.12 2.53 14.24
CA ALA A 14 -1.50 2.61 13.74
C ALA A 14 -2.34 3.60 14.56
N TYR A 15 -3.00 4.56 13.90
CA TYR A 15 -3.88 5.51 14.58
C TYR A 15 -5.11 4.80 15.14
N ALA A 16 -5.27 4.82 16.47
CA ALA A 16 -6.26 4.05 17.22
C ALA A 16 -7.71 4.59 17.08
N SER A 17 -8.14 4.85 15.85
CA SER A 17 -9.48 5.37 15.56
C SER A 17 -10.50 4.29 15.13
N GLY A 18 -10.14 3.01 15.23
CA GLY A 18 -10.98 1.85 14.96
C GLY A 18 -10.19 0.69 14.31
N LYS A 19 -10.86 -0.46 14.08
CA LYS A 19 -10.29 -1.69 13.51
C LYS A 19 -9.44 -1.39 12.26
N PRO A 20 -8.21 -1.95 12.15
CA PRO A 20 -7.37 -1.78 10.96
C PRO A 20 -7.96 -2.51 9.76
N HIS A 21 -7.99 -1.86 8.59
CA HIS A 21 -8.37 -2.50 7.33
C HIS A 21 -7.17 -3.15 6.64
N ILE A 22 -7.41 -3.90 5.56
CA ILE A 22 -6.36 -4.65 4.85
C ILE A 22 -5.22 -3.74 4.36
N GLY A 23 -5.46 -2.47 4.05
CA GLY A 23 -4.41 -1.51 3.68
C GLY A 23 -3.46 -1.19 4.85
N ASN A 24 -3.95 -1.15 6.11
CA ASN A 24 -3.09 -1.05 7.29
C ASN A 24 -2.35 -2.37 7.54
N THR A 25 -3.03 -3.50 7.29
CA THR A 25 -2.44 -4.83 7.44
C THR A 25 -1.33 -5.08 6.42
N TYR A 26 -1.43 -4.51 5.22
CA TYR A 26 -0.36 -4.57 4.22
C TYR A 26 0.97 -4.04 4.78
N GLU A 27 0.96 -2.90 5.46
CA GLU A 27 2.17 -2.31 6.04
C GLU A 27 2.87 -3.26 7.03
N ILE A 28 2.12 -3.85 7.97
CA ILE A 28 2.71 -4.76 8.96
C ILE A 28 3.22 -6.05 8.32
N VAL A 29 2.52 -6.59 7.31
CA VAL A 29 2.96 -7.80 6.59
C VAL A 29 4.21 -7.52 5.75
N LEU A 30 4.29 -6.36 5.10
CA LEU A 30 5.47 -5.94 4.35
C LEU A 30 6.68 -5.77 5.27
N ALA A 31 6.49 -5.13 6.42
CA ALA A 31 7.54 -4.96 7.41
C ALA A 31 8.02 -6.31 7.98
N ASP A 32 7.07 -7.21 8.30
CA ASP A 32 7.39 -8.55 8.79
C ASP A 32 8.19 -9.36 7.77
N ALA A 33 7.81 -9.31 6.49
CA ALA A 33 8.55 -10.00 5.43
C ALA A 33 10.00 -9.51 5.33
N ILE A 34 10.22 -8.20 5.43
CA ILE A 34 11.55 -7.60 5.44
C ILE A 34 12.31 -8.01 6.71
N ALA A 35 11.69 -7.95 7.90
CA ALA A 35 12.29 -8.34 9.16
C ALA A 35 12.75 -9.81 9.15
N ARG A 36 11.87 -10.73 8.69
CA ARG A 36 12.20 -12.17 8.55
C ARG A 36 13.34 -12.39 7.58
N TYR A 37 13.31 -11.71 6.44
CA TYR A 37 14.36 -11.81 5.45
C TYR A 37 15.71 -11.32 6.00
N LYS A 38 15.74 -10.19 6.72
CA LYS A 38 16.93 -9.67 7.37
C LYS A 38 17.48 -10.62 8.46
N ARG A 39 16.59 -11.26 9.24
CA ARG A 39 16.99 -12.32 10.19
C ARG A 39 17.59 -13.53 9.46
N GLN A 40 16.99 -13.93 8.33
CA GLN A 40 17.49 -15.02 7.51
C GLN A 40 18.87 -14.70 6.88
N GLU A 41 19.13 -13.44 6.54
CA GLU A 41 20.44 -12.95 6.12
C GLU A 41 21.51 -12.92 7.24
N GLY A 42 21.12 -13.06 8.52
CA GLY A 42 22.02 -13.05 9.69
C GLY A 42 22.12 -11.70 10.41
N TYR A 43 21.19 -10.76 10.20
CA TYR A 43 21.10 -9.54 11.02
C TYR A 43 20.43 -9.82 12.37
N ASP A 44 20.90 -9.11 13.40
CA ASP A 44 20.21 -8.98 14.68
C ASP A 44 19.12 -7.92 14.55
N VAL A 45 17.92 -8.36 14.18
CA VAL A 45 16.79 -7.49 13.85
C VAL A 45 16.00 -7.13 15.10
N TYR A 46 15.76 -5.83 15.28
CA TYR A 46 14.76 -5.32 16.21
C TYR A 46 13.65 -4.63 15.43
N PHE A 47 12.45 -5.20 15.48
CA PHE A 47 11.27 -4.75 14.74
C PHE A 47 10.21 -4.19 15.69
N GLN A 48 9.92 -2.89 15.57
CA GLN A 48 8.94 -2.16 16.39
C GLN A 48 7.73 -1.73 15.58
N THR A 49 6.55 -1.91 16.17
CA THR A 49 5.26 -1.38 15.72
C THR A 49 4.47 -0.85 16.92
N GLY A 50 3.22 -0.41 16.72
CA GLY A 50 2.39 0.06 17.84
C GLY A 50 1.15 0.81 17.43
N THR A 51 0.59 1.57 18.39
CA THR A 51 -0.59 2.41 18.21
C THR A 51 -0.35 3.85 18.64
N ASP A 52 -0.82 4.79 17.81
CA ASP A 52 -0.97 6.22 18.12
C ASP A 52 -2.36 6.45 18.70
N GLU A 53 -2.42 6.90 19.95
CA GLU A 53 -3.60 6.83 20.79
C GLU A 53 -4.10 8.19 21.29
N HIS A 54 -3.49 9.30 20.88
CA HIS A 54 -3.88 10.64 21.27
C HIS A 54 -4.54 11.42 20.12
N GLY A 55 -5.20 12.54 20.47
CA GLY A 55 -5.76 13.48 19.50
C GLY A 55 -7.28 13.67 19.62
N GLN A 56 -7.75 14.74 19.00
CA GLN A 56 -9.15 15.16 19.05
C GLN A 56 -10.11 14.11 18.47
N LYS A 57 -9.72 13.44 17.40
CA LYS A 57 -10.56 12.43 16.73
C LYS A 57 -10.86 11.25 17.66
N ILE A 58 -9.88 10.85 18.48
CA ILE A 58 -10.05 9.75 19.45
C ILE A 58 -10.96 10.22 20.59
N GLU A 59 -10.75 11.44 21.11
CA GLU A 59 -11.63 12.02 22.13
C GLU A 59 -13.10 12.01 21.68
N LEU A 60 -13.38 12.47 20.46
CA LEU A 60 -14.72 12.45 19.87
C LEU A 60 -15.29 11.04 19.69
N LYS A 61 -14.45 10.08 19.26
CA LYS A 61 -14.87 8.68 19.09
C LYS A 61 -15.21 8.00 20.42
N ALA A 62 -14.46 8.29 21.47
CA ALA A 62 -14.74 7.80 22.81
C ALA A 62 -16.05 8.40 23.35
N GLU A 63 -16.28 9.71 23.11
CA GLU A 63 -17.51 10.40 23.47
C GLU A 63 -18.74 9.81 22.73
N GLU A 64 -18.61 9.57 21.40
CA GLU A 64 -19.64 8.88 20.60
C GLU A 64 -19.96 7.49 21.16
N ALA A 65 -18.94 6.75 21.65
CA ALA A 65 -19.08 5.43 22.23
C ALA A 65 -19.58 5.46 23.70
N GLY A 66 -19.62 6.62 24.35
CA GLY A 66 -20.04 6.77 25.75
C GLY A 66 -19.06 6.19 26.78
N ILE A 67 -17.77 6.08 26.42
CA ILE A 67 -16.69 5.56 27.27
C ILE A 67 -15.53 6.56 27.38
N SER A 68 -14.61 6.32 28.31
CA SER A 68 -13.42 7.17 28.41
C SER A 68 -12.48 7.00 27.21
N PRO A 69 -11.71 8.03 26.80
CA PRO A 69 -10.71 7.89 25.74
C PRO A 69 -9.68 6.77 26.00
N GLN A 70 -9.28 6.57 27.28
CA GLN A 70 -8.36 5.48 27.62
C GLN A 70 -8.99 4.10 27.36
N GLU A 71 -10.24 3.91 27.75
CA GLU A 71 -10.98 2.67 27.52
C GLU A 71 -11.18 2.39 26.03
N TYR A 72 -11.46 3.45 25.27
CA TYR A 72 -11.60 3.36 23.81
C TYR A 72 -10.29 2.89 23.14
N VAL A 73 -9.16 3.52 23.47
CA VAL A 73 -7.86 3.13 22.85
C VAL A 73 -7.36 1.78 23.36
N ASP A 74 -7.70 1.37 24.59
CA ASP A 74 -7.39 0.02 25.10
C ASP A 74 -8.07 -1.06 24.25
N GLN A 75 -9.34 -0.86 23.90
CA GLN A 75 -10.09 -1.78 23.03
C GLN A 75 -9.52 -1.80 21.60
N VAL A 76 -9.29 -0.63 21.00
CA VAL A 76 -8.79 -0.54 19.63
C VAL A 76 -7.36 -1.06 19.52
N SER A 77 -6.49 -0.75 20.47
CA SER A 77 -5.11 -1.25 20.49
C SER A 77 -5.06 -2.77 20.60
N ALA A 78 -5.91 -3.35 21.45
CA ALA A 78 -6.04 -4.81 21.55
C ALA A 78 -6.51 -5.45 20.23
N GLU A 79 -7.44 -4.80 19.51
CA GLU A 79 -7.89 -5.26 18.20
C GLU A 79 -6.80 -5.15 17.14
N VAL A 80 -6.06 -4.05 17.09
CA VAL A 80 -4.89 -3.89 16.19
C VAL A 80 -3.88 -5.01 16.44
N LYS A 81 -3.52 -5.22 17.71
CA LYS A 81 -2.56 -6.27 18.09
C LYS A 81 -3.05 -7.66 17.67
N LYS A 82 -4.35 -7.96 17.88
CA LYS A 82 -4.96 -9.22 17.44
C LYS A 82 -4.82 -9.46 15.94
N ILE A 83 -5.01 -8.42 15.12
CA ILE A 83 -4.85 -8.53 13.65
C ILE A 83 -3.37 -8.73 13.27
N TRP A 84 -2.43 -8.01 13.93
CA TRP A 84 -0.99 -8.20 13.69
C TRP A 84 -0.55 -9.63 14.04
N ASP A 85 -1.00 -10.15 15.18
CA ASP A 85 -0.72 -11.52 15.63
C ASP A 85 -1.37 -12.57 14.68
N LEU A 86 -2.61 -12.34 14.22
CA LEU A 86 -3.29 -13.16 13.23
C LEU A 86 -2.50 -13.27 11.93
N MET A 87 -1.89 -12.18 11.47
CA MET A 87 -1.08 -12.15 10.26
C MET A 87 0.32 -12.73 10.45
N ASN A 88 0.60 -13.34 11.61
CA ASN A 88 1.89 -13.93 11.97
C ASN A 88 3.04 -12.91 11.90
N ALA A 89 2.78 -11.65 12.31
CA ALA A 89 3.81 -10.60 12.34
C ALA A 89 4.79 -10.83 13.51
N SER A 90 6.09 -10.82 13.21
CA SER A 90 7.18 -11.18 14.14
C SER A 90 7.85 -9.94 14.77
N TYR A 91 7.05 -8.91 15.13
CA TYR A 91 7.56 -7.73 15.81
C TYR A 91 8.10 -8.07 17.20
N ASP A 92 9.20 -7.41 17.59
CA ASP A 92 9.83 -7.58 18.90
C ASP A 92 9.18 -6.70 19.96
N ASN A 93 8.58 -5.58 19.54
CA ASN A 93 7.94 -4.66 20.47
C ASN A 93 6.71 -3.95 19.87
N PHE A 94 5.71 -3.73 20.74
CA PHE A 94 4.50 -2.99 20.44
C PHE A 94 4.38 -1.80 21.38
N ILE A 95 4.56 -0.57 20.86
CA ILE A 95 4.42 0.66 21.66
C ILE A 95 2.97 1.14 21.63
N ARG A 96 2.54 1.73 22.76
CA ARG A 96 1.35 2.55 22.85
C ARG A 96 1.76 3.97 23.25
N THR A 97 1.27 5.00 22.57
CA THR A 97 1.63 6.37 22.96
C THR A 97 1.05 6.76 24.32
N THR A 98 0.11 5.98 24.86
CA THR A 98 -0.37 6.08 26.25
C THR A 98 0.53 5.41 27.28
N ASP A 99 1.61 4.70 26.88
CA ASP A 99 2.60 4.15 27.81
C ASP A 99 3.21 5.26 28.69
N ALA A 100 3.28 5.02 30.00
CA ALA A 100 3.73 6.03 30.97
C ALA A 100 5.15 6.54 30.68
N ASP A 101 6.06 5.65 30.30
CA ASP A 101 7.45 6.00 29.99
C ASP A 101 7.53 6.87 28.73
N HIS A 102 6.74 6.54 27.70
CA HIS A 102 6.65 7.34 26.49
C HIS A 102 6.17 8.76 26.81
N LYS A 103 5.04 8.90 27.50
CA LYS A 103 4.48 10.21 27.89
C LYS A 103 5.50 11.06 28.65
N LYS A 104 6.20 10.45 29.61
CA LYS A 104 7.21 11.15 30.39
C LYS A 104 8.38 11.63 29.51
N GLN A 105 8.85 10.82 28.56
CA GLN A 105 9.93 11.24 27.67
C GLN A 105 9.47 12.31 26.67
N VAL A 106 8.26 12.26 26.16
CA VAL A 106 7.70 13.31 25.29
C VAL A 106 7.67 14.66 26.03
N GLN A 107 7.25 14.67 27.30
CA GLN A 107 7.27 15.88 28.13
C GLN A 107 8.68 16.45 28.30
N LYS A 108 9.67 15.60 28.60
CA LYS A 108 11.07 16.00 28.70
C LYS A 108 11.63 16.51 27.36
N ILE A 109 11.30 15.86 26.24
CA ILE A 109 11.69 16.27 24.89
C ILE A 109 11.13 17.66 24.58
N PHE A 110 9.83 17.87 24.84
CA PHE A 110 9.18 19.16 24.61
C PHE A 110 9.86 20.28 25.43
N LYS A 111 10.10 20.02 26.73
CA LYS A 111 10.81 20.96 27.62
C LYS A 111 12.23 21.26 27.13
N LYS A 112 12.99 20.24 26.74
CA LYS A 112 14.35 20.40 26.22
C LYS A 112 14.40 21.28 24.97
N LEU A 113 13.48 21.08 24.03
CA LEU A 113 13.36 21.89 22.83
C LEU A 113 12.90 23.33 23.13
N TYR A 114 12.04 23.51 24.13
CA TYR A 114 11.63 24.82 24.61
C TYR A 114 12.79 25.57 25.26
N ASP A 115 13.52 24.93 26.17
CA ASP A 115 14.67 25.53 26.86
C ASP A 115 15.80 25.87 25.88
N LYS A 116 15.97 25.09 24.79
CA LYS A 116 16.91 25.36 23.70
C LYS A 116 16.45 26.53 22.80
N GLY A 117 15.20 26.98 22.95
CA GLY A 117 14.61 28.05 22.15
C GLY A 117 14.19 27.63 20.73
N ASP A 118 14.09 26.32 20.48
CA ASP A 118 13.56 25.75 19.25
C ASP A 118 12.02 25.70 19.28
N ILE A 119 11.42 25.69 20.46
CA ILE A 119 9.99 25.87 20.67
C ILE A 119 9.76 27.23 21.33
N TYR A 120 8.75 27.96 20.86
CA TYR A 120 8.32 29.26 21.40
C TYR A 120 6.81 29.38 21.44
N LYS A 121 6.29 30.24 22.32
CA LYS A 121 4.84 30.48 22.48
C LYS A 121 4.39 31.58 21.52
N GLY A 122 3.27 31.36 20.85
CA GLY A 122 2.66 32.30 19.92
C GLY A 122 1.14 32.13 19.84
N SER A 123 0.52 32.79 18.88
CA SER A 123 -0.90 32.53 18.55
C SER A 123 -1.00 32.08 17.10
N TYR A 124 -1.82 31.05 16.90
CA TYR A 124 -2.15 30.56 15.57
C TYR A 124 -3.49 31.11 15.11
N GLU A 125 -3.54 31.56 13.89
CA GLU A 125 -4.76 31.91 13.19
C GLU A 125 -4.69 31.34 11.77
N GLY A 126 -5.56 30.39 11.43
CA GLY A 126 -5.53 29.71 10.14
C GLY A 126 -6.64 28.69 9.99
N LEU A 127 -6.49 27.76 9.06
CA LEU A 127 -7.49 26.76 8.71
C LEU A 127 -7.04 25.37 9.19
N TYR A 128 -7.89 24.69 9.92
CA TYR A 128 -7.59 23.38 10.53
C TYR A 128 -8.45 22.28 9.93
N CYS A 129 -7.78 21.20 9.53
CA CYS A 129 -8.42 19.94 9.13
C CYS A 129 -8.47 18.97 10.31
N THR A 130 -9.64 18.78 10.92
CA THR A 130 -9.80 17.85 12.04
C THR A 130 -9.47 16.39 11.70
N PRO A 131 -9.85 15.86 10.50
CA PRO A 131 -9.52 14.48 10.16
C PRO A 131 -8.03 14.17 9.95
N CYS A 132 -7.25 15.16 9.49
CA CYS A 132 -5.81 15.02 9.28
C CYS A 132 -5.00 15.60 10.43
N GLU A 133 -5.67 16.28 11.38
CA GLU A 133 -5.05 17.01 12.48
C GLU A 133 -3.95 17.98 11.99
N SER A 134 -4.18 18.63 10.84
CA SER A 134 -3.22 19.50 10.16
C SER A 134 -3.74 20.91 9.96
N PHE A 135 -2.84 21.87 10.12
CA PHE A 135 -3.09 23.28 9.82
C PHE A 135 -2.69 23.64 8.41
N TRP A 136 -3.48 24.55 7.81
CA TRP A 136 -3.27 25.03 6.45
C TRP A 136 -3.44 26.54 6.37
N THR A 137 -2.67 27.18 5.51
CA THR A 137 -2.94 28.53 5.04
C THR A 137 -3.91 28.49 3.87
N GLU A 138 -4.61 29.59 3.59
CA GLU A 138 -5.52 29.65 2.44
C GLU A 138 -4.82 29.30 1.12
N SER A 139 -3.55 29.70 0.96
CA SER A 139 -2.75 29.41 -0.23
C SER A 139 -2.34 27.94 -0.40
N GLN A 140 -2.45 27.14 0.65
CA GLN A 140 -2.12 25.72 0.63
C GLN A 140 -3.33 24.83 0.35
N LEU A 141 -4.54 25.38 0.40
CA LEU A 141 -5.76 24.63 0.13
C LEU A 141 -5.89 24.31 -1.36
N VAL A 142 -6.45 23.16 -1.65
CA VAL A 142 -6.87 22.77 -3.00
C VAL A 142 -8.38 22.89 -3.06
N ASP A 143 -8.91 23.77 -3.90
CA ASP A 143 -10.34 24.08 -4.02
C ASP A 143 -11.01 24.47 -2.68
N GLY A 144 -10.29 25.18 -1.81
CA GLY A 144 -10.76 25.56 -0.49
C GLY A 144 -10.79 24.43 0.55
N LYS A 145 -10.23 23.26 0.24
CA LYS A 145 -10.23 22.05 1.05
C LYS A 145 -8.83 21.60 1.45
N CYS A 146 -8.75 20.71 2.43
CA CYS A 146 -7.51 20.13 2.88
C CYS A 146 -6.79 19.38 1.73
N PRO A 147 -5.53 19.71 1.39
CA PRO A 147 -4.81 19.05 0.30
C PRO A 147 -4.52 17.57 0.55
N ASP A 148 -4.44 17.15 1.83
CA ASP A 148 -4.14 15.76 2.19
C ASP A 148 -5.35 14.82 2.05
N CYS A 149 -6.57 15.30 2.37
CA CYS A 149 -7.75 14.42 2.42
C CYS A 149 -8.97 14.93 1.66
N GLY A 150 -8.92 16.12 1.05
CA GLY A 150 -10.01 16.72 0.29
C GLY A 150 -11.22 17.19 1.11
N ARG A 151 -11.15 17.14 2.45
CA ARG A 151 -12.27 17.52 3.35
C ARG A 151 -12.23 19.00 3.69
N GLU A 152 -13.37 19.51 4.15
CA GLU A 152 -13.49 20.90 4.61
C GLU A 152 -12.55 21.21 5.78
N VAL A 153 -12.00 22.41 5.79
CA VAL A 153 -11.20 22.98 6.88
C VAL A 153 -11.98 24.04 7.62
N LYS A 154 -11.70 24.20 8.91
CA LYS A 154 -12.41 25.19 9.78
C LYS A 154 -11.43 26.26 10.24
N PRO A 155 -11.84 27.53 10.33
CA PRO A 155 -11.04 28.56 10.95
C PRO A 155 -10.70 28.17 12.39
N ALA A 156 -9.44 28.30 12.77
CA ALA A 156 -8.97 28.05 14.13
C ALA A 156 -8.05 29.20 14.55
N LYS A 157 -8.32 29.71 15.76
CA LYS A 157 -7.47 30.72 16.41
C LYS A 157 -7.26 30.28 17.85
N GLU A 158 -6.03 29.96 18.19
CA GLU A 158 -5.68 29.56 19.54
C GLU A 158 -4.24 29.95 19.91
N GLU A 159 -3.97 30.12 21.19
CA GLU A 159 -2.61 30.19 21.72
C GLU A 159 -1.98 28.83 21.58
N ALA A 160 -0.75 28.77 21.06
CA ALA A 160 -0.05 27.52 20.84
C ALA A 160 1.47 27.70 20.96
N TYR A 161 2.16 26.58 21.10
CA TYR A 161 3.61 26.51 20.97
C TYR A 161 3.97 26.13 19.53
N PHE A 162 5.04 26.78 19.02
CA PHE A 162 5.55 26.58 17.67
C PHE A 162 6.98 26.08 17.70
N PHE A 163 7.30 25.12 16.85
CA PHE A 163 8.65 24.64 16.63
C PHE A 163 9.27 25.27 15.38
N LYS A 164 10.50 25.77 15.49
CA LYS A 164 11.23 26.47 14.41
C LYS A 164 11.74 25.51 13.34
N MET A 165 10.83 25.02 12.47
CA MET A 165 11.16 24.12 11.36
C MET A 165 12.17 24.75 10.39
N SER A 166 11.98 26.04 10.07
CA SER A 166 12.81 26.80 9.12
C SER A 166 14.29 26.81 9.49
N LYS A 167 14.62 26.78 10.80
CA LYS A 167 16.00 26.75 11.30
C LYS A 167 16.82 25.54 10.79
N TYR A 168 16.14 24.44 10.47
CA TYR A 168 16.78 23.15 10.12
C TYR A 168 16.60 22.78 8.65
N ALA A 169 15.87 23.57 7.87
CA ALA A 169 15.49 23.25 6.49
C ALA A 169 16.71 23.03 5.57
N ASP A 170 17.68 23.94 5.58
CA ASP A 170 18.87 23.83 4.72
C ASP A 170 19.70 22.60 5.05
N ARG A 171 19.85 22.28 6.34
CA ARG A 171 20.58 21.08 6.81
C ARG A 171 19.88 19.79 6.36
N LEU A 172 18.55 19.78 6.37
CA LEU A 172 17.77 18.63 5.89
C LEU A 172 17.89 18.48 4.37
N ILE A 173 17.80 19.58 3.61
CA ILE A 173 17.99 19.58 2.15
C ILE A 173 19.38 19.04 1.79
N GLU A 174 20.43 19.48 2.48
CA GLU A 174 21.79 18.97 2.30
C GLU A 174 21.86 17.46 2.57
N HIS A 175 21.26 17.01 3.68
CA HIS A 175 21.21 15.58 4.01
C HIS A 175 20.54 14.76 2.93
N ILE A 176 19.35 15.16 2.46
CA ILE A 176 18.61 14.46 1.39
C ILE A 176 19.39 14.41 0.08
N ASN A 177 20.14 15.46 -0.25
CA ASN A 177 20.94 15.51 -1.47
C ASN A 177 22.21 14.65 -1.40
N THR A 178 22.80 14.51 -0.21
CA THR A 178 24.01 13.71 0.01
C THR A 178 23.75 12.24 0.34
N HIS A 179 22.50 11.89 0.68
CA HIS A 179 22.06 10.53 1.02
C HIS A 179 20.88 10.12 0.12
N PRO A 180 21.14 9.68 -1.13
CA PRO A 180 20.09 9.34 -2.10
C PRO A 180 19.20 8.17 -1.64
N GLU A 181 19.70 7.32 -0.73
CA GLU A 181 18.99 6.19 -0.12
C GLU A 181 17.98 6.63 0.95
N PHE A 182 18.10 7.84 1.51
CA PHE A 182 17.33 8.29 2.68
C PHE A 182 15.83 8.26 2.47
N ILE A 183 15.34 8.73 1.32
CA ILE A 183 13.90 8.72 0.98
C ILE A 183 13.66 7.83 -0.24
N GLN A 184 12.90 6.77 -0.06
CA GLN A 184 12.52 5.84 -1.11
C GLN A 184 10.99 5.62 -1.13
N PRO A 185 10.39 5.37 -2.31
CA PRO A 185 10.94 5.52 -3.67
C PRO A 185 11.38 6.95 -4.01
N VAL A 186 12.16 7.10 -5.08
CA VAL A 186 12.66 8.41 -5.53
C VAL A 186 11.54 9.40 -5.87
N SER A 187 10.39 8.93 -6.32
CA SER A 187 9.20 9.74 -6.54
C SER A 187 8.80 10.50 -5.27
N ARG A 188 8.87 9.86 -4.09
CA ARG A 188 8.56 10.46 -2.79
C ARG A 188 9.60 11.51 -2.40
N LYS A 189 10.90 11.25 -2.64
CA LYS A 189 11.95 12.27 -2.47
C LYS A 189 11.63 13.53 -3.27
N ASN A 190 11.31 13.38 -4.55
CA ASN A 190 11.02 14.50 -5.43
C ASN A 190 9.79 15.29 -4.97
N GLU A 191 8.74 14.60 -4.54
CA GLU A 191 7.54 15.20 -3.98
C GLU A 191 7.86 16.06 -2.73
N MET A 192 8.61 15.52 -1.77
CA MET A 192 8.98 16.22 -0.54
C MET A 192 9.88 17.43 -0.81
N MET A 193 10.85 17.29 -1.71
CA MET A 193 11.73 18.39 -2.09
C MET A 193 10.98 19.52 -2.77
N ASN A 194 10.19 19.21 -3.81
CA ASN A 194 9.57 20.22 -4.66
C ASN A 194 8.37 20.90 -4.01
N ASN A 195 7.55 20.14 -3.27
CA ASN A 195 6.29 20.66 -2.74
C ASN A 195 6.43 21.30 -1.35
N PHE A 196 7.45 20.92 -0.57
CA PHE A 196 7.56 21.36 0.82
C PHE A 196 8.89 22.04 1.16
N LEU A 197 10.03 21.45 0.80
CA LEU A 197 11.34 21.94 1.25
C LEU A 197 11.82 23.14 0.44
N LEU A 198 11.80 23.06 -0.88
CA LEU A 198 12.27 24.16 -1.75
C LEU A 198 11.40 25.42 -1.69
N PRO A 199 10.07 25.33 -1.51
CA PRO A 199 9.25 26.53 -1.25
C PRO A 199 9.50 27.19 0.09
N GLY A 200 10.18 26.50 1.04
CA GLY A 200 10.48 26.96 2.39
C GLY A 200 9.50 26.42 3.43
N LEU A 201 10.05 26.04 4.59
CA LEU A 201 9.27 25.51 5.70
C LEU A 201 8.77 26.65 6.61
N GLN A 202 7.51 26.55 7.00
CA GLN A 202 6.93 27.37 8.07
C GLN A 202 7.13 26.66 9.42
N ASP A 203 7.11 27.45 10.51
CA ASP A 203 7.19 26.90 11.86
C ASP A 203 5.95 26.07 12.17
N LEU A 204 6.16 24.92 12.83
CA LEU A 204 5.12 23.95 13.09
C LEU A 204 4.46 24.22 14.44
N CYS A 205 3.12 24.28 14.46
CA CYS A 205 2.36 24.28 15.71
C CYS A 205 2.52 22.91 16.39
N VAL A 206 3.06 22.90 17.62
CA VAL A 206 3.38 21.66 18.38
C VAL A 206 2.60 21.51 19.68
N SER A 207 1.56 22.33 19.89
CA SER A 207 0.62 22.15 21.01
C SER A 207 -0.79 22.56 20.63
N ARG A 208 -1.77 22.07 21.41
CA ARG A 208 -3.19 22.36 21.23
C ARG A 208 -3.84 22.66 22.58
N THR A 209 -4.88 23.50 22.55
CA THR A 209 -5.73 23.81 23.72
C THR A 209 -7.20 23.46 23.48
N SER A 210 -7.57 23.11 22.25
CA SER A 210 -8.94 22.86 21.81
C SER A 210 -9.51 21.50 22.22
N PHE A 211 -8.67 20.58 22.69
CA PHE A 211 -9.06 19.26 23.24
C PHE A 211 -8.11 18.86 24.38
N LYS A 212 -8.47 17.81 25.14
CA LYS A 212 -7.76 17.41 26.37
C LYS A 212 -7.07 16.06 26.26
N TRP A 213 -7.49 15.20 25.32
CA TRP A 213 -6.92 13.87 25.16
C TRP A 213 -5.58 13.93 24.42
N GLY A 214 -4.51 14.05 25.19
CA GLY A 214 -3.12 14.17 24.74
C GLY A 214 -2.17 14.25 25.90
N ILE A 215 -0.85 14.35 25.62
CA ILE A 215 0.18 14.49 26.64
C ILE A 215 0.23 15.96 27.08
N PRO A 216 -0.04 16.30 28.36
CA PRO A 216 0.00 17.68 28.83
C PRO A 216 1.43 18.21 28.81
N VAL A 217 1.62 19.48 28.45
CA VAL A 217 2.89 20.19 28.61
C VAL A 217 3.11 20.45 30.10
N ASP A 218 4.18 19.91 30.70
CA ASP A 218 4.42 19.93 32.16
C ASP A 218 4.35 21.32 32.78
N PHE A 219 4.98 22.29 32.14
CA PHE A 219 5.07 23.67 32.64
C PHE A 219 3.90 24.58 32.22
N ASP A 220 3.00 24.09 31.33
CA ASP A 220 1.79 24.78 30.89
C ASP A 220 0.67 23.76 30.59
N PRO A 221 0.01 23.18 31.63
CA PRO A 221 -0.94 22.08 31.48
C PRO A 221 -2.25 22.44 30.74
N LYS A 222 -2.43 23.69 30.30
CA LYS A 222 -3.51 24.09 29.42
C LYS A 222 -3.32 23.56 28.00
N HIS A 223 -2.07 23.28 27.65
CA HIS A 223 -1.66 22.76 26.36
C HIS A 223 -1.43 21.25 26.42
N VAL A 224 -1.88 20.53 25.40
CA VAL A 224 -1.44 19.16 25.11
C VAL A 224 -0.45 19.18 23.95
N VAL A 225 0.52 18.29 23.98
CA VAL A 225 1.52 18.13 22.90
C VAL A 225 0.81 17.73 21.62
N TYR A 226 1.23 18.33 20.51
CA TYR A 226 0.71 18.01 19.18
C TYR A 226 1.02 16.58 18.78
N VAL A 227 0.04 15.91 18.21
CA VAL A 227 0.06 14.47 17.91
C VAL A 227 1.33 14.02 17.15
N TRP A 228 1.84 14.80 16.20
CA TRP A 228 3.02 14.40 15.45
C TRP A 228 4.34 14.49 16.23
N LEU A 229 4.48 15.39 17.19
CA LEU A 229 5.65 15.38 18.08
C LEU A 229 5.58 14.19 19.06
N ASP A 230 4.36 13.89 19.54
CA ASP A 230 4.08 12.70 20.33
C ASP A 230 4.36 11.41 19.52
N ALA A 231 3.62 11.21 18.42
CA ALA A 231 3.69 9.99 17.63
C ALA A 231 5.10 9.68 17.10
N LEU A 232 5.80 10.67 16.52
CA LEU A 232 7.12 10.42 15.91
C LEU A 232 8.21 10.06 16.91
N THR A 233 8.13 10.56 18.13
CA THR A 233 9.12 10.23 19.17
C THR A 233 9.02 8.80 19.70
N ASN A 234 7.96 8.06 19.35
CA ASN A 234 7.81 6.64 19.69
C ASN A 234 9.04 5.82 19.28
N TYR A 235 9.63 6.14 18.13
CA TYR A 235 10.76 5.40 17.54
C TYR A 235 12.03 5.41 18.39
N ILE A 236 12.16 6.37 19.29
CA ILE A 236 13.29 6.45 20.22
C ILE A 236 12.90 6.16 21.67
N THR A 237 11.70 6.56 22.10
CA THR A 237 11.28 6.40 23.48
C THR A 237 11.12 4.94 23.88
N LYS A 238 10.54 4.11 22.99
CA LYS A 238 10.30 2.69 23.28
C LYS A 238 11.57 1.86 23.40
N ILE A 239 12.62 2.23 22.70
CA ILE A 239 13.93 1.60 22.84
C ILE A 239 14.78 2.23 23.97
N GLY A 240 14.21 3.18 24.73
CA GLY A 240 14.78 3.71 25.97
C GLY A 240 15.64 4.96 25.78
N TYR A 241 15.31 5.83 24.82
CA TYR A 241 15.88 7.19 24.79
C TYR A 241 15.50 7.96 26.06
N ASP A 242 16.48 8.62 26.67
CA ASP A 242 16.24 9.55 27.77
C ASP A 242 16.79 10.94 27.41
N ALA A 243 15.90 11.94 27.44
CA ALA A 243 16.23 13.32 27.12
C ALA A 243 17.26 13.94 28.10
N ASP A 244 17.40 13.39 29.31
CA ASP A 244 18.39 13.81 30.30
C ASP A 244 19.76 13.17 30.11
N GLY A 245 19.95 12.32 29.09
CA GLY A 245 21.22 11.73 28.71
C GLY A 245 21.49 10.33 29.28
N ASN A 246 20.52 9.69 29.95
CA ASN A 246 20.66 8.36 30.54
C ASN A 246 19.95 7.30 29.68
N SER A 247 20.11 7.36 28.37
CA SER A 247 19.49 6.41 27.43
C SER A 247 19.94 4.97 27.69
N SER A 248 19.04 4.01 27.42
CA SER A 248 19.27 2.60 27.68
C SER A 248 20.32 1.97 26.73
N GLU A 249 20.81 0.79 27.10
CA GLU A 249 21.67 -0.02 26.24
C GLU A 249 20.94 -0.40 24.93
N LEU A 250 19.63 -0.64 24.97
CA LEU A 250 18.83 -0.97 23.81
C LEU A 250 18.80 0.21 22.81
N PHE A 251 18.65 1.45 23.30
CA PHE A 251 18.75 2.64 22.47
C PHE A 251 20.15 2.76 21.85
N ASN A 252 21.18 2.67 22.67
CA ASN A 252 22.56 2.81 22.20
C ASN A 252 22.96 1.74 21.18
N LYS A 253 22.40 0.53 21.28
CA LYS A 253 22.61 -0.55 20.33
C LYS A 253 21.87 -0.31 19.01
N ASN A 254 20.60 0.10 19.07
CA ASN A 254 19.72 0.07 17.89
C ASN A 254 19.63 1.41 17.16
N TRP A 255 19.71 2.57 17.86
CA TRP A 255 19.63 3.85 17.19
C TRP A 255 20.94 4.22 16.45
N PRO A 256 20.92 4.80 15.23
CA PRO A 256 19.74 5.15 14.41
C PRO A 256 19.06 3.94 13.78
N ALA A 257 17.76 4.12 13.47
CA ALA A 257 17.00 3.13 12.73
C ALA A 257 17.58 2.91 11.33
N ASP A 258 17.60 1.65 10.89
CA ASP A 258 18.02 1.28 9.54
C ASP A 258 16.91 1.52 8.54
N LEU A 259 15.65 1.31 8.94
CA LEU A 259 14.46 1.49 8.08
C LEU A 259 13.26 1.96 8.88
N HIS A 260 12.65 3.07 8.45
CA HIS A 260 11.26 3.40 8.76
C HIS A 260 10.39 3.04 7.53
N LEU A 261 9.52 2.05 7.68
CA LEU A 261 8.55 1.63 6.67
C LEU A 261 7.20 2.26 7.00
N ILE A 262 6.67 3.07 6.10
CA ILE A 262 5.45 3.87 6.37
C ILE A 262 4.58 3.99 5.11
N GLY A 263 3.29 4.30 5.30
CA GLY A 263 2.42 4.67 4.19
C GLY A 263 2.82 5.99 3.52
N LYS A 264 2.67 6.09 2.22
CA LYS A 264 3.00 7.30 1.46
C LYS A 264 2.24 8.55 1.91
N ASP A 265 1.08 8.41 2.54
CA ASP A 265 0.24 9.48 3.05
C ASP A 265 0.84 10.22 4.26
N ILE A 266 1.76 9.59 4.97
CA ILE A 266 2.45 10.18 6.11
C ILE A 266 3.95 10.39 5.86
N ILE A 267 4.39 10.28 4.60
CA ILE A 267 5.80 10.43 4.22
C ILE A 267 6.37 11.80 4.64
N ARG A 268 5.58 12.88 4.52
CA ARG A 268 5.98 14.23 4.91
C ARG A 268 6.41 14.30 6.39
N PHE A 269 5.66 13.67 7.27
CA PHE A 269 5.94 13.69 8.70
C PHE A 269 7.22 12.93 9.05
N HIS A 270 7.51 11.84 8.33
CA HIS A 270 8.68 10.99 8.58
C HIS A 270 9.96 11.44 7.88
N THR A 271 9.84 12.26 6.82
CA THR A 271 10.99 12.72 6.03
C THR A 271 11.29 14.20 6.21
N ILE A 272 10.38 14.97 6.81
CA ILE A 272 10.56 16.39 7.12
C ILE A 272 10.50 16.64 8.63
N TYR A 273 9.36 16.33 9.30
CA TYR A 273 9.20 16.65 10.72
C TYR A 273 10.13 15.82 11.60
N TRP A 274 10.14 14.51 11.43
CA TRP A 274 10.95 13.60 12.22
C TRP A 274 12.45 13.87 12.14
N PRO A 275 13.07 13.97 10.95
CA PRO A 275 14.48 14.33 10.85
C PRO A 275 14.81 15.68 11.51
N ILE A 276 13.94 16.68 11.38
CA ILE A 276 14.15 17.99 11.97
C ILE A 276 14.07 17.92 13.51
N PHE A 277 13.13 17.17 14.09
CA PHE A 277 13.09 16.93 15.53
C PHE A 277 14.37 16.24 16.04
N LEU A 278 14.85 15.24 15.30
CA LEU A 278 16.13 14.57 15.62
C LEU A 278 17.33 15.52 15.55
N MET A 279 17.39 16.36 14.51
CA MET A 279 18.43 17.38 14.39
C MET A 279 18.40 18.36 15.57
N ALA A 280 17.22 18.74 16.05
CA ALA A 280 17.05 19.63 17.19
C ALA A 280 17.40 18.94 18.51
N LEU A 281 17.28 17.62 18.60
CA LEU A 281 17.71 16.80 19.73
C LEU A 281 19.19 16.40 19.66
N ASP A 282 19.91 16.81 18.62
CA ASP A 282 21.29 16.43 18.34
C ASP A 282 21.48 14.91 18.18
N LEU A 283 20.47 14.22 17.63
CA LEU A 283 20.48 12.79 17.36
C LEU A 283 20.77 12.48 15.88
N PRO A 284 21.43 11.34 15.58
CA PRO A 284 21.58 10.89 14.20
C PRO A 284 20.23 10.57 13.55
N LEU A 285 20.16 10.76 12.23
CA LEU A 285 18.95 10.48 11.47
C LEU A 285 18.83 8.98 11.13
N PRO A 286 17.62 8.47 10.88
CA PRO A 286 17.43 7.12 10.35
C PRO A 286 18.12 7.00 8.98
N LYS A 287 18.58 5.79 8.64
CA LYS A 287 19.29 5.58 7.36
C LYS A 287 18.36 5.67 6.16
N GLN A 288 17.13 5.12 6.30
CA GLN A 288 16.17 5.06 5.22
C GLN A 288 14.74 5.22 5.73
N VAL A 289 13.93 5.96 4.96
CA VAL A 289 12.47 6.01 5.08
C VAL A 289 11.87 5.53 3.76
N PHE A 290 11.10 4.45 3.81
CA PHE A 290 10.41 3.90 2.66
C PHE A 290 8.91 4.16 2.75
N GLY A 291 8.40 4.97 1.81
CA GLY A 291 6.98 5.27 1.70
C GLY A 291 6.27 4.31 0.75
N HIS A 292 5.64 3.26 1.28
CA HIS A 292 4.93 2.28 0.48
C HIS A 292 3.64 2.85 -0.13
N PRO A 293 3.19 2.36 -1.32
CA PRO A 293 1.95 2.76 -1.96
C PRO A 293 0.71 2.27 -1.20
N TRP A 294 -0.46 2.75 -1.62
CA TRP A 294 -1.74 2.31 -1.07
C TRP A 294 -2.25 1.03 -1.72
N LEU A 295 -2.99 0.27 -0.94
CA LEU A 295 -3.83 -0.81 -1.41
C LEU A 295 -5.26 -0.27 -1.54
N LEU A 296 -5.75 -0.24 -2.79
CA LEU A 296 -7.05 0.31 -3.14
C LEU A 296 -8.08 -0.83 -3.29
N LEU A 297 -9.34 -0.56 -2.97
CA LEU A 297 -10.45 -1.47 -3.26
C LEU A 297 -11.15 -1.01 -4.55
N GLY A 298 -11.16 -1.84 -5.57
CA GLY A 298 -11.68 -1.45 -6.87
C GLY A 298 -10.95 -0.24 -7.43
N ASP A 299 -11.64 0.86 -7.64
CA ASP A 299 -11.15 2.12 -8.19
C ASP A 299 -10.82 3.20 -7.13
N GLY A 300 -10.94 2.89 -5.84
CA GLY A 300 -10.83 3.89 -4.80
C GLY A 300 -10.09 3.52 -3.52
N LYS A 301 -9.65 4.54 -2.77
CA LYS A 301 -9.07 4.38 -1.43
C LYS A 301 -10.11 3.84 -0.45
N MET A 302 -9.75 2.79 0.30
CA MET A 302 -10.61 2.26 1.37
C MET A 302 -10.87 3.32 2.43
N SER A 303 -12.14 3.46 2.81
CA SER A 303 -12.56 4.39 3.85
C SER A 303 -13.73 3.82 4.64
N LYS A 304 -13.57 3.77 5.97
CA LYS A 304 -14.64 3.31 6.89
C LYS A 304 -15.93 4.10 6.74
N SER A 305 -15.84 5.39 6.43
CA SER A 305 -16.99 6.26 6.22
C SER A 305 -17.75 6.00 4.91
N LYS A 306 -17.11 5.35 3.94
CA LYS A 306 -17.72 4.95 2.67
C LYS A 306 -18.24 3.51 2.68
N GLY A 307 -17.97 2.73 3.73
CA GLY A 307 -18.38 1.33 3.83
C GLY A 307 -17.65 0.37 2.86
N ASN A 308 -16.64 0.86 2.12
CA ASN A 308 -15.86 0.06 1.19
C ASN A 308 -14.55 -0.40 1.86
N VAL A 309 -14.62 -1.31 2.81
CA VAL A 309 -13.45 -1.77 3.59
C VAL A 309 -13.39 -3.28 3.61
N LEU A 310 -12.21 -3.85 3.36
CA LEU A 310 -11.91 -5.27 3.59
C LEU A 310 -11.02 -5.41 4.83
N TYR A 311 -11.30 -6.42 5.63
CA TYR A 311 -10.55 -6.72 6.84
C TYR A 311 -9.73 -7.99 6.68
N ALA A 312 -8.56 -8.02 7.33
CA ALA A 312 -7.64 -9.14 7.20
C ALA A 312 -8.19 -10.44 7.80
N ASP A 313 -8.91 -10.37 8.92
CA ASP A 313 -9.52 -11.54 9.55
C ASP A 313 -10.56 -12.20 8.64
N GLU A 314 -11.40 -11.41 7.95
CA GLU A 314 -12.33 -11.94 6.96
C GLU A 314 -11.60 -12.67 5.82
N LEU A 315 -10.54 -12.04 5.27
CA LEU A 315 -9.76 -12.65 4.19
C LEU A 315 -9.03 -13.93 4.65
N VAL A 316 -8.55 -13.95 5.90
CA VAL A 316 -7.90 -15.14 6.48
C VAL A 316 -8.90 -16.28 6.66
N ASP A 317 -10.13 -16.02 7.04
CA ASP A 317 -11.19 -17.03 7.16
C ASP A 317 -11.53 -17.67 5.80
N PHE A 318 -11.41 -16.92 4.70
CA PHE A 318 -11.62 -17.45 3.33
C PHE A 318 -10.41 -18.22 2.79
N PHE A 319 -9.20 -17.70 2.99
CA PHE A 319 -8.03 -18.08 2.21
C PHE A 319 -6.85 -18.60 3.04
N GLY A 320 -6.88 -18.39 4.36
CA GLY A 320 -5.74 -18.64 5.25
C GLY A 320 -4.70 -17.53 5.23
N VAL A 321 -3.87 -17.48 6.28
CA VAL A 321 -2.91 -16.41 6.54
C VAL A 321 -1.92 -16.22 5.39
N ASP A 322 -1.25 -17.30 4.97
CA ASP A 322 -0.19 -17.20 3.96
C ASP A 322 -0.69 -16.83 2.56
N ALA A 323 -1.92 -17.21 2.19
CA ALA A 323 -2.51 -16.77 0.94
C ALA A 323 -2.79 -15.26 0.94
N VAL A 324 -3.28 -14.71 2.07
CA VAL A 324 -3.46 -13.26 2.24
C VAL A 324 -2.11 -12.54 2.25
N ARG A 325 -1.11 -13.05 2.97
CA ARG A 325 0.27 -12.53 2.95
C ARG A 325 0.83 -12.49 1.54
N TYR A 326 0.74 -13.59 0.80
CA TYR A 326 1.19 -13.67 -0.59
C TYR A 326 0.54 -12.59 -1.45
N PHE A 327 -0.78 -12.44 -1.37
CA PHE A 327 -1.50 -11.47 -2.17
C PHE A 327 -1.05 -10.04 -1.88
N VAL A 328 -1.03 -9.63 -0.61
CA VAL A 328 -0.65 -8.25 -0.26
C VAL A 328 0.83 -7.95 -0.52
N LEU A 329 1.71 -8.96 -0.49
CA LEU A 329 3.13 -8.79 -0.78
C LEU A 329 3.43 -8.79 -2.28
N HIS A 330 2.84 -9.74 -3.03
CA HIS A 330 3.11 -9.93 -4.46
C HIS A 330 2.24 -9.06 -5.36
N GLY A 331 1.00 -8.77 -4.94
CA GLY A 331 0.06 -7.94 -5.69
C GLY A 331 0.35 -6.45 -5.67
N MET A 332 1.28 -5.99 -4.81
CA MET A 332 1.60 -4.57 -4.63
C MET A 332 2.79 -4.15 -5.47
N PRO A 333 2.62 -3.20 -6.43
CA PRO A 333 3.74 -2.60 -7.15
C PRO A 333 4.67 -1.83 -6.20
N PHE A 334 5.92 -1.61 -6.62
CA PHE A 334 6.92 -0.92 -5.79
C PHE A 334 6.60 0.57 -5.55
N ASP A 335 6.12 1.28 -6.55
CA ASP A 335 5.96 2.75 -6.53
C ASP A 335 4.50 3.20 -6.78
N ASN A 336 3.68 2.37 -7.39
CA ASN A 336 2.29 2.66 -7.72
C ASN A 336 1.32 1.96 -6.78
N ASP A 337 0.11 2.51 -6.66
CA ASP A 337 -0.95 1.90 -5.85
C ASP A 337 -1.36 0.54 -6.45
N GLY A 338 -1.62 -0.41 -5.56
CA GLY A 338 -2.16 -1.71 -5.92
C GLY A 338 -3.66 -1.77 -5.74
N VAL A 339 -4.30 -2.73 -6.41
CA VAL A 339 -5.75 -2.95 -6.32
C VAL A 339 -6.03 -4.33 -5.77
N ILE A 340 -6.98 -4.42 -4.84
CA ILE A 340 -7.51 -5.68 -4.33
C ILE A 340 -8.96 -5.85 -4.76
N THR A 341 -9.29 -7.01 -5.34
CA THR A 341 -10.65 -7.47 -5.60
C THR A 341 -10.75 -8.96 -5.29
N TRP A 342 -11.95 -9.46 -5.07
CA TRP A 342 -12.18 -10.89 -4.83
C TRP A 342 -11.72 -11.75 -6.02
N ASP A 343 -11.98 -11.28 -7.24
CA ASP A 343 -11.56 -11.96 -8.49
C ASP A 343 -10.04 -12.09 -8.55
N LEU A 344 -9.29 -11.00 -8.29
CA LEU A 344 -7.83 -11.02 -8.28
C LEU A 344 -7.26 -11.94 -7.18
N LEU A 345 -7.88 -11.96 -6.00
CA LEU A 345 -7.50 -12.87 -4.92
C LEU A 345 -7.64 -14.33 -5.36
N VAL A 346 -8.81 -14.72 -5.86
CA VAL A 346 -9.10 -16.09 -6.31
C VAL A 346 -8.20 -16.46 -7.49
N GLU A 347 -8.02 -15.57 -8.47
CA GLU A 347 -7.14 -15.79 -9.62
C GLU A 347 -5.69 -16.08 -9.17
N ARG A 348 -5.14 -15.24 -8.29
CA ARG A 348 -3.76 -15.39 -7.81
C ARG A 348 -3.57 -16.65 -6.97
N ILE A 349 -4.53 -16.95 -6.10
CA ILE A 349 -4.48 -18.19 -5.30
C ILE A 349 -4.52 -19.41 -6.23
N ASN A 350 -5.40 -19.42 -7.23
CA ASN A 350 -5.52 -20.53 -8.16
C ASN A 350 -4.28 -20.69 -9.06
N SER A 351 -3.80 -19.59 -9.67
CA SER A 351 -2.71 -19.63 -10.65
C SER A 351 -1.35 -19.87 -10.00
N ASP A 352 -1.05 -19.14 -8.94
CA ASP A 352 0.28 -19.13 -8.36
C ASP A 352 0.40 -20.13 -7.22
N LEU A 353 -0.52 -20.09 -6.24
CA LEU A 353 -0.40 -20.93 -5.05
C LEU A 353 -0.88 -22.37 -5.28
N ALA A 354 -2.06 -22.57 -5.84
CA ALA A 354 -2.58 -23.92 -6.08
C ALA A 354 -1.89 -24.60 -7.27
N ASN A 355 -1.85 -23.95 -8.45
CA ASN A 355 -1.33 -24.60 -9.66
C ASN A 355 0.20 -24.59 -9.71
N THR A 356 0.88 -23.47 -9.42
CA THR A 356 2.34 -23.40 -9.56
C THR A 356 3.04 -24.07 -8.38
N LEU A 357 2.74 -23.68 -7.14
CA LEU A 357 3.42 -24.20 -5.94
C LEU A 357 2.80 -25.49 -5.40
N GLY A 358 1.52 -25.47 -5.08
CA GLY A 358 0.84 -26.61 -4.43
C GLY A 358 0.86 -27.87 -5.30
N ASN A 359 0.56 -27.73 -6.59
CA ASN A 359 0.61 -28.84 -7.54
C ASN A 359 2.04 -29.37 -7.75
N LEU A 360 3.06 -28.50 -7.79
CA LEU A 360 4.46 -28.91 -7.89
C LEU A 360 4.86 -29.82 -6.72
N VAL A 361 4.61 -29.37 -5.48
CA VAL A 361 4.96 -30.11 -4.27
C VAL A 361 4.20 -31.43 -4.22
N ASN A 362 2.89 -31.39 -4.43
CA ASN A 362 2.05 -32.60 -4.40
C ASN A 362 2.43 -33.63 -5.48
N ARG A 363 2.67 -33.20 -6.73
CA ARG A 363 3.10 -34.09 -7.82
C ARG A 363 4.46 -34.73 -7.52
N THR A 364 5.41 -33.97 -7.01
CA THR A 364 6.76 -34.46 -6.71
C THR A 364 6.70 -35.52 -5.62
N ILE A 365 5.99 -35.28 -4.51
CA ILE A 365 5.82 -36.25 -3.42
C ILE A 365 5.03 -37.50 -3.89
N SER A 366 3.95 -37.29 -4.65
CA SER A 366 3.13 -38.38 -5.18
C SER A 366 3.91 -39.27 -6.13
N MET A 367 4.77 -38.72 -6.99
CA MET A 367 5.65 -39.51 -7.87
C MET A 367 6.72 -40.26 -7.07
N SER A 368 7.31 -39.63 -6.04
CA SER A 368 8.28 -40.29 -5.15
C SER A 368 7.66 -41.46 -4.43
N ASN A 369 6.46 -41.30 -3.87
CA ASN A 369 5.72 -42.41 -3.22
C ASN A 369 5.35 -43.51 -4.21
N LYS A 370 4.84 -43.16 -5.38
CA LYS A 370 4.36 -44.10 -6.37
C LYS A 370 5.47 -44.99 -6.96
N TYR A 371 6.63 -44.42 -7.20
CA TYR A 371 7.70 -45.10 -7.93
C TYR A 371 8.82 -45.66 -7.05
N PHE A 372 8.99 -45.06 -5.84
CA PHE A 372 10.12 -45.41 -4.95
C PHE A 372 9.72 -45.46 -3.46
N ASP A 373 8.46 -45.72 -3.13
CA ASP A 373 7.94 -45.79 -1.76
C ASP A 373 8.29 -44.55 -0.91
N GLY A 374 8.38 -43.41 -1.56
CA GLY A 374 8.70 -42.10 -0.95
C GLY A 374 10.20 -41.84 -0.76
N VAL A 375 11.08 -42.77 -1.06
CA VAL A 375 12.53 -42.60 -0.92
C VAL A 375 13.06 -41.79 -2.11
N VAL A 376 13.76 -40.70 -1.82
CA VAL A 376 14.35 -39.81 -2.83
C VAL A 376 15.86 -40.00 -2.85
N THR A 377 16.36 -40.57 -3.93
CA THR A 377 17.76 -40.92 -4.09
C THR A 377 18.42 -40.16 -5.24
N ASP A 378 19.63 -39.66 -5.05
CA ASP A 378 20.46 -39.11 -6.14
C ASP A 378 21.39 -40.20 -6.68
N THR A 379 21.02 -40.77 -7.81
CA THR A 379 21.85 -41.75 -8.55
C THR A 379 22.85 -41.10 -9.48
N LYS A 380 22.84 -39.76 -9.59
CA LYS A 380 23.76 -38.98 -10.43
C LYS A 380 23.70 -39.29 -11.92
N VAL A 381 22.59 -39.83 -12.40
CA VAL A 381 22.35 -40.03 -13.83
C VAL A 381 21.83 -38.70 -14.43
N SER A 382 22.74 -37.82 -14.84
CA SER A 382 22.46 -36.45 -15.26
C SER A 382 22.29 -36.31 -16.77
N GLU A 383 21.49 -35.32 -17.16
CA GLU A 383 21.30 -34.83 -18.52
C GLU A 383 21.41 -33.31 -18.57
N ALA A 384 21.60 -32.72 -19.75
CA ALA A 384 21.78 -31.27 -19.92
C ALA A 384 20.65 -30.42 -19.36
N VAL A 385 19.42 -30.95 -19.32
CA VAL A 385 18.25 -30.25 -18.73
C VAL A 385 18.39 -30.05 -17.21
N ASP A 386 19.17 -30.90 -16.53
CA ASP A 386 19.44 -30.79 -15.09
C ASP A 386 20.33 -29.57 -14.78
N ASP A 387 21.31 -29.31 -15.64
CA ASP A 387 22.24 -28.19 -15.47
C ASP A 387 21.50 -26.85 -15.53
N ASP A 388 20.49 -26.73 -16.39
CA ASP A 388 19.66 -25.54 -16.49
C ASP A 388 18.80 -25.36 -15.21
N LEU A 389 18.18 -26.40 -14.69
CA LEU A 389 17.45 -26.33 -13.42
C LEU A 389 18.37 -25.94 -12.25
N LYS A 390 19.53 -26.61 -12.13
CA LYS A 390 20.53 -26.32 -11.08
C LYS A 390 21.02 -24.89 -11.16
N LYS A 391 21.30 -24.40 -12.36
CA LYS A 391 21.70 -23.01 -12.59
C LYS A 391 20.62 -22.02 -12.13
N VAL A 392 19.37 -22.23 -12.56
CA VAL A 392 18.26 -21.36 -12.12
C VAL A 392 18.11 -21.38 -10.61
N ALA A 393 18.16 -22.56 -9.98
CA ALA A 393 18.02 -22.69 -8.52
C ALA A 393 19.12 -21.93 -7.77
N THR A 394 20.38 -22.11 -8.15
CA THR A 394 21.53 -21.47 -7.49
C THR A 394 21.64 -19.96 -7.75
N GLU A 395 21.18 -19.48 -8.91
CA GLU A 395 21.15 -18.04 -9.23
C GLU A 395 19.98 -17.29 -8.57
N THR A 396 18.93 -18.00 -8.15
CA THR A 396 17.72 -17.37 -7.59
C THR A 396 18.03 -16.60 -6.32
N VAL A 397 18.87 -17.10 -5.42
CA VAL A 397 19.23 -16.41 -4.19
C VAL A 397 19.81 -15.02 -4.46
N GLY A 398 20.79 -14.89 -5.37
CA GLY A 398 21.39 -13.60 -5.69
C GLY A 398 20.41 -12.62 -6.35
N LYS A 399 19.42 -13.13 -7.12
CA LYS A 399 18.35 -12.30 -7.67
C LYS A 399 17.42 -11.79 -6.58
N VAL A 400 17.03 -12.66 -5.63
CA VAL A 400 16.20 -12.30 -4.48
C VAL A 400 16.94 -11.29 -3.59
N GLU A 401 18.22 -11.53 -3.25
CA GLU A 401 19.04 -10.60 -2.47
C GLU A 401 19.05 -9.18 -3.08
N LYS A 402 19.27 -9.09 -4.39
CA LYS A 402 19.27 -7.80 -5.09
C LYS A 402 17.92 -7.09 -4.98
N LYS A 403 16.81 -7.81 -5.16
CA LYS A 403 15.46 -7.24 -5.03
C LYS A 403 15.15 -6.81 -3.61
N MET A 404 15.52 -7.61 -2.62
CA MET A 404 15.31 -7.30 -1.20
C MET A 404 16.19 -6.15 -0.71
N ALA A 405 17.40 -5.99 -1.24
CA ALA A 405 18.25 -4.83 -0.95
C ALA A 405 17.59 -3.51 -1.39
N ASP A 406 16.83 -3.55 -2.48
CA ASP A 406 16.08 -2.41 -3.01
C ASP A 406 14.64 -2.34 -2.44
N LEU A 407 14.26 -3.14 -1.45
CA LEU A 407 12.92 -3.27 -0.86
C LEU A 407 11.81 -3.65 -1.87
N ARG A 408 12.19 -4.27 -2.99
CA ARG A 408 11.29 -4.72 -4.08
C ARG A 408 10.73 -6.10 -3.77
N VAL A 409 9.92 -6.20 -2.73
CA VAL A 409 9.42 -7.47 -2.17
C VAL A 409 8.61 -8.27 -3.20
N ALA A 410 7.71 -7.64 -3.94
CA ALA A 410 6.93 -8.31 -4.99
C ALA A 410 7.81 -8.93 -6.08
N ASP A 411 8.86 -8.21 -6.49
CA ASP A 411 9.82 -8.70 -7.48
C ASP A 411 10.65 -9.88 -6.91
N ALA A 412 11.02 -9.84 -5.62
CA ALA A 412 11.73 -10.94 -4.97
C ALA A 412 10.87 -12.23 -4.95
N ILE A 413 9.60 -12.12 -4.61
CA ILE A 413 8.65 -13.25 -4.68
C ILE A 413 8.53 -13.76 -6.12
N THR A 414 8.48 -12.88 -7.11
CA THR A 414 8.46 -13.26 -8.54
C THR A 414 9.67 -14.13 -8.90
N GLU A 415 10.88 -13.79 -8.44
CA GLU A 415 12.09 -14.60 -8.71
C GLU A 415 11.99 -15.99 -8.05
N ILE A 416 11.42 -16.09 -6.86
CA ILE A 416 11.18 -17.39 -6.19
C ILE A 416 10.17 -18.23 -7.01
N PHE A 417 9.08 -17.62 -7.46
CA PHE A 417 8.08 -18.32 -8.26
C PHE A 417 8.59 -18.69 -9.65
N ASN A 418 9.56 -17.96 -10.20
CA ASN A 418 10.26 -18.36 -11.43
C ASN A 418 11.02 -19.68 -11.24
N LEU A 419 11.62 -19.92 -10.08
CA LEU A 419 12.22 -21.22 -9.75
C LEU A 419 11.16 -22.33 -9.70
N PHE A 420 10.01 -22.12 -9.06
CA PHE A 420 8.93 -23.12 -9.04
C PHE A 420 8.36 -23.41 -10.44
N LYS A 421 8.20 -22.37 -11.27
CA LYS A 421 7.83 -22.52 -12.69
C LYS A 421 8.88 -23.31 -13.47
N ARG A 422 10.18 -23.09 -13.19
CA ARG A 422 11.26 -23.87 -13.79
C ARG A 422 11.20 -25.35 -13.36
N CYS A 423 10.90 -25.62 -12.10
CA CYS A 423 10.70 -27.00 -11.62
C CYS A 423 9.50 -27.68 -12.33
N ASN A 424 8.36 -26.98 -12.47
CA ASN A 424 7.22 -27.52 -13.23
C ASN A 424 7.59 -27.83 -14.68
N LYS A 425 8.29 -26.91 -15.36
CA LYS A 425 8.77 -27.13 -16.72
C LYS A 425 9.74 -28.31 -16.82
N TYR A 426 10.59 -28.52 -15.81
CA TYR A 426 11.49 -29.64 -15.73
C TYR A 426 10.76 -31.00 -15.64
N ILE A 427 9.62 -31.06 -14.94
CA ILE A 427 8.75 -32.25 -14.93
C ILE A 427 8.26 -32.56 -16.34
N ASP A 428 7.84 -31.54 -17.09
CA ASP A 428 7.31 -31.73 -18.45
C ASP A 428 8.41 -32.12 -19.45
N GLU A 429 9.63 -31.58 -19.30
CA GLU A 429 10.80 -31.90 -20.14
C GLU A 429 11.33 -33.32 -19.87
N THR A 430 11.37 -33.75 -18.62
CA THR A 430 11.91 -35.08 -18.22
C THR A 430 10.90 -36.21 -18.29
N THR A 431 9.60 -35.88 -18.39
CA THR A 431 8.50 -36.86 -18.51
C THR A 431 8.61 -38.05 -17.55
N PRO A 432 8.61 -37.85 -16.20
CA PRO A 432 8.84 -38.88 -15.19
C PRO A 432 7.99 -40.16 -15.35
N TRP A 433 6.74 -39.96 -15.82
CA TRP A 433 5.80 -41.08 -16.08
C TRP A 433 6.21 -41.99 -17.26
N ILE A 434 7.09 -41.50 -18.13
CA ILE A 434 7.69 -42.31 -19.21
C ILE A 434 8.90 -43.05 -18.64
N LEU A 435 9.79 -42.37 -17.92
CA LEU A 435 10.96 -42.95 -17.27
C LEU A 435 10.59 -44.09 -16.32
N ALA A 436 9.43 -44.00 -15.68
CA ALA A 436 8.94 -45.05 -14.74
C ALA A 436 8.52 -46.35 -15.42
N LYS A 437 8.40 -46.42 -16.76
CA LYS A 437 7.93 -47.62 -17.48
C LYS A 437 9.01 -48.68 -17.72
N ASP A 438 10.29 -48.28 -17.66
CA ASP A 438 11.44 -49.14 -17.94
C ASP A 438 12.40 -49.12 -16.73
N ASP A 439 12.74 -50.29 -16.21
CA ASP A 439 13.69 -50.45 -15.12
C ASP A 439 15.06 -49.86 -15.43
N ALA A 440 15.48 -49.86 -16.69
CA ALA A 440 16.75 -49.26 -17.14
C ALA A 440 16.78 -47.71 -16.98
N THR A 441 15.63 -47.07 -17.01
CA THR A 441 15.52 -45.61 -16.87
C THR A 441 15.16 -45.13 -15.44
N LYS A 442 14.89 -46.09 -14.52
CA LYS A 442 14.61 -45.78 -13.10
C LYS A 442 15.72 -44.96 -12.42
N PRO A 443 17.03 -45.25 -12.60
CA PRO A 443 18.08 -44.42 -12.00
C PRO A 443 18.05 -42.95 -12.49
N ARG A 444 17.64 -42.75 -13.75
CA ARG A 444 17.41 -41.39 -14.26
C ARG A 444 16.22 -40.71 -13.57
N LEU A 445 15.13 -41.44 -13.36
CA LEU A 445 13.95 -40.95 -12.64
C LEU A 445 14.27 -40.56 -11.20
N GLU A 446 15.11 -41.35 -10.50
CA GLU A 446 15.56 -41.01 -9.14
C GLU A 446 16.29 -39.67 -9.10
N THR A 447 17.23 -39.44 -10.03
CA THR A 447 17.92 -38.14 -10.16
C THR A 447 16.92 -37.01 -10.46
N VAL A 448 15.93 -37.24 -11.32
CA VAL A 448 14.89 -36.24 -11.62
C VAL A 448 14.10 -35.84 -10.37
N LEU A 449 13.64 -36.81 -9.59
CA LEU A 449 12.89 -36.55 -8.35
C LEU A 449 13.76 -35.85 -7.31
N TYR A 450 15.03 -36.27 -7.16
CA TYR A 450 16.00 -35.60 -6.31
C TYR A 450 16.18 -34.12 -6.66
N ASN A 451 16.39 -33.80 -7.95
CA ASN A 451 16.55 -32.44 -8.43
C ASN A 451 15.30 -31.58 -8.18
N LEU A 452 14.09 -32.16 -8.30
CA LEU A 452 12.83 -31.46 -7.99
C LEU A 452 12.71 -31.16 -6.50
N VAL A 453 12.98 -32.15 -5.65
CA VAL A 453 12.93 -31.95 -4.19
C VAL A 453 13.92 -30.89 -3.75
N GLU A 454 15.15 -30.92 -4.28
CA GLU A 454 16.17 -29.90 -3.99
C GLU A 454 15.71 -28.50 -4.43
N GLY A 455 15.25 -28.35 -5.69
CA GLY A 455 14.75 -27.07 -6.19
C GLY A 455 13.57 -26.52 -5.40
N ILE A 456 12.64 -27.39 -4.97
CA ILE A 456 11.52 -27.01 -4.09
C ILE A 456 12.03 -26.56 -2.74
N THR A 457 13.01 -27.27 -2.14
CA THR A 457 13.59 -26.92 -0.84
C THR A 457 14.29 -25.57 -0.86
N MET A 458 15.09 -25.29 -1.90
CA MET A 458 15.75 -23.99 -2.08
C MET A 458 14.72 -22.87 -2.22
N GLY A 459 13.69 -23.07 -3.05
CA GLY A 459 12.59 -22.13 -3.21
C GLY A 459 11.79 -21.92 -1.92
N ALA A 460 11.48 -22.96 -1.17
CA ALA A 460 10.77 -22.90 0.11
C ALA A 460 11.59 -22.16 1.18
N THR A 461 12.91 -22.36 1.20
CA THR A 461 13.81 -21.63 2.11
C THR A 461 13.72 -20.11 1.87
N LEU A 462 13.78 -19.67 0.60
CA LEU A 462 13.61 -18.26 0.25
C LEU A 462 12.19 -17.74 0.52
N LEU A 463 11.18 -18.60 0.33
CA LEU A 463 9.77 -18.26 0.53
C LEU A 463 9.41 -18.05 2.01
N LYS A 464 10.15 -18.64 2.94
CA LYS A 464 9.88 -18.63 4.39
C LYS A 464 9.69 -17.23 4.97
N SER A 465 10.42 -16.24 4.47
CA SER A 465 10.28 -14.84 4.90
C SER A 465 8.93 -14.22 4.52
N PHE A 466 8.28 -14.73 3.49
CA PHE A 466 7.03 -14.19 2.92
C PHE A 466 5.80 -15.01 3.31
N MET A 467 5.95 -16.34 3.32
CA MET A 467 4.90 -17.34 3.59
C MET A 467 5.43 -18.37 4.58
N PRO A 468 5.61 -18.00 5.86
CA PRO A 468 6.31 -18.85 6.83
C PRO A 468 5.64 -20.20 7.08
N ASP A 469 4.32 -20.24 7.22
CA ASP A 469 3.58 -21.47 7.52
C ASP A 469 3.60 -22.44 6.32
N THR A 470 3.54 -21.93 5.10
CA THR A 470 3.64 -22.71 3.87
C THR A 470 5.03 -23.33 3.71
N ALA A 471 6.09 -22.56 3.99
CA ALA A 471 7.46 -23.07 3.93
C ALA A 471 7.68 -24.19 4.94
N GLU A 472 7.21 -24.03 6.19
CA GLU A 472 7.30 -25.08 7.22
C GLU A 472 6.53 -26.35 6.83
N LYS A 473 5.35 -26.22 6.22
CA LYS A 473 4.59 -27.36 5.68
C LYS A 473 5.35 -28.08 4.55
N ILE A 474 6.02 -27.33 3.68
CA ILE A 474 6.84 -27.93 2.62
C ILE A 474 8.02 -28.70 3.23
N PHE A 475 8.74 -28.11 4.19
CA PHE A 475 9.86 -28.78 4.86
C PHE A 475 9.41 -30.05 5.58
N ALA A 476 8.29 -30.01 6.30
CA ALA A 476 7.72 -31.17 6.98
C ALA A 476 7.36 -32.29 5.99
N GLN A 477 6.74 -31.95 4.85
CA GLN A 477 6.35 -32.95 3.85
C GLN A 477 7.56 -33.56 3.09
N LEU A 478 8.62 -32.78 2.90
CA LEU A 478 9.86 -33.26 2.28
C LEU A 478 10.82 -33.92 3.29
N ASN A 479 10.50 -33.85 4.58
CA ASN A 479 11.33 -34.35 5.69
C ASN A 479 12.76 -33.77 5.67
N ILE A 480 12.83 -32.43 5.53
CA ILE A 480 14.09 -31.68 5.51
C ILE A 480 13.94 -30.41 6.37
N MET A 481 15.05 -29.88 6.81
CA MET A 481 15.13 -28.53 7.40
C MET A 481 15.45 -27.48 6.33
N GLU A 482 15.20 -26.21 6.64
CA GLU A 482 15.63 -25.11 5.76
C GLU A 482 17.14 -25.15 5.51
N ILE A 483 17.54 -24.78 4.31
CA ILE A 483 18.94 -24.64 3.94
C ILE A 483 19.50 -23.35 4.56
N PRO A 484 20.69 -23.37 5.20
CA PRO A 484 21.34 -22.13 5.65
C PRO A 484 21.45 -21.12 4.52
N PHE A 485 21.12 -19.85 4.79
CA PHE A 485 21.01 -18.81 3.75
C PHE A 485 22.30 -18.66 2.94
N ASP A 486 23.46 -18.74 3.59
CA ASP A 486 24.78 -18.67 2.99
C ASP A 486 25.17 -19.88 2.12
N GLU A 487 24.38 -20.95 2.16
CA GLU A 487 24.57 -22.16 1.37
C GLU A 487 23.65 -22.23 0.13
N LEU A 488 22.63 -21.36 0.04
CA LEU A 488 21.65 -21.37 -1.06
C LEU A 488 22.24 -21.12 -2.47
N GLY A 489 23.48 -20.66 -2.56
CA GLY A 489 24.20 -20.51 -3.82
C GLY A 489 24.74 -21.83 -4.39
N THR A 490 24.54 -22.97 -3.70
CA THR A 490 24.98 -24.30 -4.13
C THR A 490 23.77 -25.24 -4.23
N PHE A 491 23.95 -26.39 -4.92
CA PHE A 491 22.90 -27.37 -5.15
C PHE A 491 23.34 -28.71 -4.56
N GLY A 492 22.42 -29.46 -3.93
CA GLY A 492 22.69 -30.79 -3.40
C GLY A 492 22.67 -30.88 -1.88
N HIS A 493 21.79 -30.12 -1.21
CA HIS A 493 21.61 -30.12 0.24
C HIS A 493 20.69 -31.23 0.74
N TYR A 494 19.78 -31.71 -0.12
CA TYR A 494 18.87 -32.77 0.25
C TYR A 494 19.63 -34.09 0.46
N VAL A 495 19.43 -34.72 1.60
CA VAL A 495 20.14 -35.97 1.92
C VAL A 495 19.56 -37.12 1.10
N SER A 496 20.36 -37.66 0.17
CA SER A 496 19.97 -38.80 -0.66
C SER A 496 19.58 -40.01 0.21
N GLY A 497 18.45 -40.63 -0.11
CA GLY A 497 17.86 -41.73 0.68
C GLY A 497 16.84 -41.27 1.72
N THR A 498 16.57 -39.97 1.84
CA THR A 498 15.51 -39.47 2.72
C THR A 498 14.12 -39.80 2.16
N LYS A 499 13.20 -40.15 3.05
CA LYS A 499 11.82 -40.50 2.71
C LYS A 499 10.91 -39.27 2.92
N VAL A 500 10.18 -38.87 1.88
CA VAL A 500 9.13 -37.83 1.97
C VAL A 500 7.88 -38.39 2.67
N THR A 501 6.94 -37.51 3.03
CA THR A 501 5.65 -37.92 3.63
C THR A 501 4.90 -38.92 2.73
N GLU A 502 4.23 -39.90 3.34
CA GLU A 502 3.41 -40.88 2.60
C GLU A 502 2.12 -40.27 2.06
N THR A 503 1.55 -39.35 2.80
CA THR A 503 0.30 -38.67 2.43
C THR A 503 0.56 -37.17 2.35
N PRO A 504 0.73 -36.60 1.14
CA PRO A 504 0.96 -35.18 0.99
C PRO A 504 -0.29 -34.36 1.37
N GLU A 505 -0.09 -33.32 2.15
CA GLU A 505 -1.10 -32.31 2.46
C GLU A 505 -1.25 -31.38 1.27
N ILE A 506 -2.50 -31.06 0.89
CA ILE A 506 -2.77 -30.03 -0.12
C ILE A 506 -2.48 -28.66 0.51
N LEU A 507 -1.43 -27.98 0.03
CA LEU A 507 -1.03 -26.67 0.54
C LEU A 507 -2.09 -25.60 0.27
N PHE A 508 -2.65 -25.59 -0.94
CA PHE A 508 -3.70 -24.67 -1.37
C PHE A 508 -4.73 -25.39 -2.22
N ALA A 509 -5.98 -25.37 -1.79
CA ALA A 509 -7.09 -25.88 -2.58
C ALA A 509 -7.42 -24.90 -3.70
N ARG A 510 -7.88 -25.42 -4.84
CA ARG A 510 -8.41 -24.60 -5.91
C ARG A 510 -9.76 -24.02 -5.49
N LEU A 511 -9.97 -22.73 -5.73
CA LEU A 511 -11.16 -21.98 -5.35
C LEU A 511 -12.08 -21.79 -6.56
N ASP A 512 -13.39 -21.86 -6.30
CA ASP A 512 -14.42 -21.44 -7.25
C ASP A 512 -14.87 -20.03 -6.90
N ILE A 513 -14.81 -19.10 -7.86
CA ILE A 513 -15.15 -17.69 -7.63
C ILE A 513 -16.63 -17.51 -7.29
N GLU A 514 -17.53 -18.29 -7.90
CA GLU A 514 -18.96 -18.19 -7.62
C GLU A 514 -19.28 -18.63 -6.18
N GLU A 515 -18.63 -19.70 -5.70
CA GLU A 515 -18.78 -20.15 -4.31
C GLU A 515 -18.20 -19.12 -3.32
N VAL A 516 -17.06 -18.51 -3.65
CA VAL A 516 -16.45 -17.43 -2.82
C VAL A 516 -17.41 -16.24 -2.76
N MET A 517 -17.88 -15.75 -3.91
CA MET A 517 -18.77 -14.59 -3.97
C MET A 517 -20.10 -14.83 -3.24
N LYS A 518 -20.66 -16.05 -3.32
CA LYS A 518 -21.84 -16.40 -2.55
C LYS A 518 -21.62 -16.28 -1.04
N LYS A 519 -20.49 -16.77 -0.53
CA LYS A 519 -20.13 -16.63 0.90
C LYS A 519 -19.90 -15.16 1.29
N VAL A 520 -19.30 -14.36 0.41
CA VAL A 520 -19.11 -12.91 0.63
C VAL A 520 -20.47 -12.22 0.75
N GLU A 521 -21.44 -12.55 -0.12
CA GLU A 521 -22.80 -11.99 -0.05
C GLU A 521 -23.54 -12.44 1.23
N GLU A 522 -23.31 -13.66 1.71
CA GLU A 522 -23.89 -14.16 2.97
C GLU A 522 -23.31 -13.42 4.20
N LEU A 523 -22.01 -13.07 4.18
CA LEU A 523 -21.35 -12.31 5.26
C LEU A 523 -21.67 -10.82 5.22
N HIS A 524 -21.77 -10.28 4.03
CA HIS A 524 -22.14 -8.90 3.77
C HIS A 524 -23.44 -8.86 2.96
N PRO A 525 -24.57 -9.32 3.56
CA PRO A 525 -25.83 -9.23 2.86
C PRO A 525 -25.98 -7.78 2.44
N LYS A 526 -26.14 -7.54 1.13
CA LYS A 526 -26.60 -6.22 0.69
C LYS A 526 -27.76 -5.92 1.60
N LYS A 527 -27.63 -4.90 2.46
CA LYS A 527 -28.79 -4.39 3.17
C LYS A 527 -29.81 -4.21 2.07
N GLU A 528 -30.87 -5.01 2.09
CA GLU A 528 -32.06 -4.60 1.39
C GLU A 528 -32.28 -3.19 1.88
N GLU A 529 -31.97 -2.22 1.04
CA GLU A 529 -32.42 -0.86 1.24
C GLU A 529 -33.91 -1.04 1.41
N SER A 530 -34.34 -1.05 2.68
CA SER A 530 -35.74 -0.80 2.96
C SER A 530 -36.00 0.50 2.19
N GLU A 531 -36.98 0.47 1.27
CA GLU A 531 -37.43 1.60 0.48
C GLU A 531 -37.81 2.87 1.31
N ALA A 532 -37.22 3.04 2.47
CA ALA A 532 -37.51 4.11 3.43
C ALA A 532 -36.26 4.80 4.00
N ALA A 533 -35.05 4.65 3.43
CA ALA A 533 -33.86 5.48 3.80
C ALA A 533 -32.81 5.47 2.68
N ALA A 534 -33.17 5.51 1.41
CA ALA A 534 -32.40 6.15 0.38
C ALA A 534 -32.51 7.65 0.64
N GLY A 535 -31.59 8.18 1.45
CA GLY A 535 -31.23 9.57 1.35
C GLY A 535 -30.66 9.72 -0.06
N GLU A 536 -31.47 10.29 -0.92
CA GLU A 536 -31.28 10.67 -2.28
C GLU A 536 -29.83 11.12 -2.57
N GLU A 537 -28.95 10.25 -3.10
CA GLU A 537 -28.16 10.67 -4.24
C GLU A 537 -29.18 10.63 -5.39
N GLY A 538 -29.77 11.78 -5.64
CA GLY A 538 -30.97 11.90 -6.44
C GLY A 538 -30.74 11.37 -7.84
N GLY A 539 -31.30 10.21 -8.14
CA GLY A 539 -31.64 9.86 -9.48
C GLY A 539 -32.53 10.99 -10.03
N ILE A 540 -32.14 11.58 -11.16
CA ILE A 540 -32.95 12.60 -11.80
C ILE A 540 -33.95 11.88 -12.68
N ASP A 541 -35.21 11.86 -12.28
CA ASP A 541 -36.31 11.41 -13.14
C ASP A 541 -36.56 12.50 -14.20
N ILE A 542 -36.09 12.23 -15.42
CA ILE A 542 -36.44 13.06 -16.58
C ILE A 542 -37.71 12.52 -17.26
N GLU A 543 -38.53 13.43 -17.76
CA GLU A 543 -39.72 13.04 -18.55
C GLU A 543 -39.29 12.17 -19.76
N ALA A 544 -39.81 10.97 -19.81
CA ALA A 544 -39.47 10.01 -20.85
C ALA A 544 -39.92 10.56 -22.24
N LYS A 545 -38.96 10.61 -23.16
CA LYS A 545 -39.27 10.90 -24.58
C LYS A 545 -39.88 9.67 -25.25
N PRO A 546 -40.60 9.87 -26.37
CA PRO A 546 -41.10 8.74 -27.15
C PRO A 546 -40.00 7.74 -27.54
N GLU A 547 -40.32 6.47 -27.54
CA GLU A 547 -39.42 5.42 -28.02
C GLU A 547 -39.00 5.71 -29.47
N ILE A 548 -37.73 5.44 -29.77
CA ILE A 548 -37.15 5.54 -31.12
C ILE A 548 -36.72 4.15 -31.58
N THR A 549 -36.69 3.95 -32.91
CA THR A 549 -36.16 2.72 -33.50
C THR A 549 -34.63 2.74 -33.54
N PHE A 550 -33.99 1.57 -33.69
CA PHE A 550 -32.56 1.48 -33.90
C PHE A 550 -32.13 2.27 -35.16
N GLU A 551 -32.93 2.26 -36.21
CA GLU A 551 -32.71 3.06 -37.43
C GLU A 551 -32.74 4.56 -37.17
N ASP A 552 -33.46 5.04 -36.15
CA ASP A 552 -33.43 6.45 -35.76
C ASP A 552 -32.16 6.79 -34.97
N PHE A 553 -31.67 5.87 -34.17
CA PHE A 553 -30.37 6.03 -33.46
C PHE A 553 -29.19 6.01 -34.44
N GLU A 554 -29.17 5.13 -35.45
CA GLU A 554 -28.13 5.06 -36.49
C GLU A 554 -27.98 6.33 -37.32
N LYS A 555 -28.97 7.21 -37.31
CA LYS A 555 -28.87 8.54 -37.94
C LYS A 555 -27.98 9.51 -37.19
N LEU A 556 -27.67 9.22 -35.93
CA LEU A 556 -26.81 10.06 -35.08
C LEU A 556 -25.39 9.52 -35.15
N GLN A 557 -24.40 10.40 -35.40
CA GLN A 557 -22.99 10.03 -35.41
C GLN A 557 -22.26 10.69 -34.26
N PHE A 558 -21.83 9.87 -33.29
CA PHE A 558 -21.06 10.32 -32.15
C PHE A 558 -19.59 9.93 -32.32
N GLN A 559 -18.67 10.84 -31.98
CA GLN A 559 -17.24 10.59 -32.03
C GLN A 559 -16.53 11.27 -30.84
N ILE A 560 -15.35 10.75 -30.47
CA ILE A 560 -14.45 11.42 -29.52
C ILE A 560 -13.73 12.54 -30.26
N GLY A 561 -13.84 13.76 -29.73
CA GLY A 561 -13.07 14.93 -30.17
C GLY A 561 -12.04 15.37 -29.14
N GLU A 562 -11.05 16.13 -29.58
CA GLU A 562 -10.07 16.79 -28.72
C GLU A 562 -10.17 18.30 -28.89
N VAL A 563 -10.37 19.02 -27.81
CA VAL A 563 -10.43 20.48 -27.83
C VAL A 563 -9.03 21.04 -28.00
N ILE A 564 -8.76 21.64 -29.16
CA ILE A 564 -7.44 22.21 -29.50
C ILE A 564 -7.34 23.72 -29.27
N ALA A 565 -8.48 24.41 -29.19
CA ALA A 565 -8.58 25.78 -28.80
C ALA A 565 -9.98 26.08 -28.27
N CYS A 566 -10.12 27.03 -27.35
CA CYS A 566 -11.39 27.47 -26.82
C CYS A 566 -11.34 28.98 -26.49
N GLU A 567 -12.44 29.69 -26.73
CA GLU A 567 -12.58 31.11 -26.40
C GLU A 567 -14.01 31.44 -25.96
N ALA A 568 -14.15 32.48 -25.13
CA ALA A 568 -15.47 32.97 -24.74
C ALA A 568 -16.14 33.73 -25.90
N VAL A 569 -17.45 33.49 -26.10
CA VAL A 569 -18.20 34.21 -27.14
C VAL A 569 -18.47 35.64 -26.67
N PRO A 570 -17.97 36.71 -27.37
CA PRO A 570 -17.97 38.08 -26.87
C PRO A 570 -19.33 38.68 -26.51
N LYS A 571 -20.40 38.14 -27.09
CA LYS A 571 -21.79 38.61 -26.88
C LYS A 571 -22.60 37.75 -25.93
N SER A 572 -21.97 36.77 -25.25
CA SER A 572 -22.66 35.86 -24.36
C SER A 572 -21.84 35.52 -23.14
N LYS A 573 -22.42 35.65 -21.95
CA LYS A 573 -21.82 35.19 -20.68
C LYS A 573 -21.96 33.68 -20.44
N LYS A 574 -22.67 32.96 -21.34
CA LYS A 574 -23.00 31.54 -21.17
C LYS A 574 -22.29 30.62 -22.16
N LEU A 575 -21.72 31.18 -23.25
CA LEU A 575 -21.24 30.39 -24.37
C LEU A 575 -19.72 30.41 -24.48
N LEU A 576 -19.15 29.19 -24.70
CA LEU A 576 -17.79 28.99 -25.18
C LEU A 576 -17.81 28.52 -26.63
N CYS A 577 -16.83 28.98 -27.40
CA CYS A 577 -16.56 28.54 -28.77
C CYS A 577 -15.30 27.68 -28.79
N SER A 578 -15.44 26.41 -29.02
CA SER A 578 -14.35 25.44 -29.03
C SER A 578 -14.00 25.00 -30.44
N LYS A 579 -12.69 24.92 -30.75
CA LYS A 579 -12.18 24.20 -31.93
C LYS A 579 -11.87 22.75 -31.49
N VAL A 580 -12.63 21.83 -32.04
CA VAL A 580 -12.57 20.42 -31.66
C VAL A 580 -12.03 19.61 -32.83
N LYS A 581 -10.87 18.99 -32.65
CA LYS A 581 -10.29 18.05 -33.60
C LYS A 581 -11.03 16.71 -33.50
N VAL A 582 -11.60 16.27 -34.62
CA VAL A 582 -12.29 14.98 -34.75
C VAL A 582 -11.66 14.22 -35.92
N GLY A 583 -10.81 13.24 -35.63
CA GLY A 583 -9.99 12.58 -36.64
C GLY A 583 -9.07 13.56 -37.37
N SER A 584 -9.19 13.66 -38.71
CA SER A 584 -8.45 14.60 -39.55
C SER A 584 -9.11 15.98 -39.69
N SER A 585 -10.37 16.15 -39.21
CA SER A 585 -11.13 17.40 -39.34
C SER A 585 -11.11 18.20 -38.04
N VAL A 586 -11.35 19.53 -38.18
CA VAL A 586 -11.55 20.42 -37.04
C VAL A 586 -12.92 21.07 -37.17
N LYS A 587 -13.77 20.87 -36.14
CA LYS A 587 -15.09 21.46 -36.08
C LYS A 587 -15.13 22.61 -35.10
N GLN A 588 -15.87 23.67 -35.45
CA GLN A 588 -16.16 24.75 -34.51
C GLN A 588 -17.47 24.41 -33.80
N ILE A 589 -17.46 24.39 -32.48
CA ILE A 589 -18.63 24.00 -31.68
C ILE A 589 -18.85 25.06 -30.61
N VAL A 590 -20.09 25.57 -30.54
CA VAL A 590 -20.51 26.56 -29.53
C VAL A 590 -21.36 25.85 -28.50
N SER A 591 -20.99 25.96 -27.21
CA SER A 591 -21.62 25.24 -26.10
C SER A 591 -21.96 26.16 -24.94
N GLY A 592 -23.07 25.90 -24.25
CA GLY A 592 -23.58 26.70 -23.12
C GLY A 592 -22.91 26.40 -21.77
N ILE A 593 -21.63 26.21 -21.76
CA ILE A 593 -20.88 25.65 -20.61
C ILE A 593 -19.95 26.65 -19.92
N HIS A 594 -19.96 27.95 -20.31
CA HIS A 594 -19.05 29.00 -19.78
C HIS A 594 -19.23 29.25 -18.27
N LYS A 595 -20.37 28.85 -17.67
CA LYS A 595 -20.58 28.93 -16.23
C LYS A 595 -19.78 27.82 -15.46
N TYR A 596 -19.46 26.72 -16.15
CA TYR A 596 -18.90 25.50 -15.56
C TYR A 596 -17.46 25.23 -15.97
N TYR A 597 -17.00 25.79 -17.10
CA TYR A 597 -15.65 25.59 -17.63
C TYR A 597 -15.08 26.90 -18.15
N THR A 598 -13.81 27.17 -17.87
CA THR A 598 -13.07 28.26 -18.49
C THR A 598 -12.50 27.86 -19.86
N PRO A 599 -12.20 28.82 -20.76
CA PRO A 599 -11.55 28.50 -22.03
C PRO A 599 -10.26 27.68 -21.88
N GLU A 600 -9.46 27.99 -20.86
CA GLU A 600 -8.17 27.35 -20.57
C GLU A 600 -8.36 25.89 -20.14
N GLU A 601 -9.35 25.62 -19.30
CA GLU A 601 -9.69 24.27 -18.85
C GLU A 601 -10.21 23.36 -19.97
N MET A 602 -10.77 23.94 -21.01
CA MET A 602 -11.31 23.19 -22.15
C MET A 602 -10.20 22.64 -23.06
N VAL A 603 -9.10 23.35 -23.21
CA VAL A 603 -8.02 22.96 -24.14
C VAL A 603 -7.35 21.66 -23.66
N GLY A 604 -7.23 20.68 -24.55
CA GLY A 604 -6.67 19.35 -24.28
C GLY A 604 -7.68 18.31 -23.81
N LYS A 605 -8.92 18.71 -23.43
CA LYS A 605 -9.94 17.75 -23.03
C LYS A 605 -10.39 16.88 -24.20
N LYS A 606 -10.60 15.58 -23.92
CA LYS A 606 -11.34 14.66 -24.78
C LYS A 606 -12.83 14.83 -24.48
N VAL A 607 -13.63 14.96 -25.51
CA VAL A 607 -15.07 15.23 -25.37
C VAL A 607 -15.88 14.39 -26.34
N MET A 608 -17.07 14.01 -25.94
CA MET A 608 -18.05 13.31 -26.79
C MET A 608 -18.78 14.33 -27.66
N VAL A 609 -18.79 14.11 -28.97
CA VAL A 609 -19.31 15.05 -29.96
C VAL A 609 -20.32 14.39 -30.87
N LEU A 610 -21.51 14.99 -31.01
CA LEU A 610 -22.43 14.69 -32.11
C LEU A 610 -21.95 15.45 -33.35
N VAL A 611 -21.40 14.73 -34.33
CA VAL A 611 -20.63 15.33 -35.43
C VAL A 611 -21.42 15.58 -36.71
N ASN A 612 -22.57 14.95 -36.88
CA ASN A 612 -23.41 15.09 -38.05
C ASN A 612 -24.68 15.96 -37.87
N LEU A 613 -24.66 16.80 -36.82
CA LEU A 613 -25.71 17.77 -36.59
C LEU A 613 -25.63 18.89 -37.64
N LYS A 614 -26.79 19.31 -38.17
CA LYS A 614 -26.86 20.43 -39.13
C LYS A 614 -26.29 21.72 -38.49
N PRO A 615 -25.34 22.38 -39.14
CA PRO A 615 -24.74 23.60 -38.58
C PRO A 615 -25.78 24.70 -38.26
N ALA A 616 -25.62 25.32 -37.09
CA ALA A 616 -26.51 26.37 -36.60
C ALA A 616 -25.71 27.57 -36.04
N LYS A 617 -26.26 28.79 -36.07
CA LYS A 617 -25.66 29.96 -35.45
C LYS A 617 -26.18 30.18 -34.04
N LEU A 618 -25.27 30.22 -33.07
CA LEU A 618 -25.54 30.53 -31.66
C LEU A 618 -24.87 31.85 -31.30
N ALA A 619 -25.62 32.83 -30.88
CA ALA A 619 -25.14 34.23 -30.65
C ALA A 619 -24.30 34.80 -31.81
N GLY A 620 -24.63 34.43 -33.05
CA GLY A 620 -23.95 34.87 -34.28
C GLY A 620 -22.71 34.04 -34.66
N VAL A 621 -22.27 33.08 -33.86
CA VAL A 621 -21.15 32.19 -34.11
C VAL A 621 -21.66 30.83 -34.63
N LEU A 622 -21.05 30.31 -35.69
CA LEU A 622 -21.44 29.03 -36.28
C LEU A 622 -21.01 27.87 -35.40
N SER A 623 -21.94 26.95 -35.11
CA SER A 623 -21.66 25.64 -34.46
C SER A 623 -21.91 24.52 -35.45
N GLU A 624 -20.90 23.62 -35.62
CA GLU A 624 -20.90 22.53 -36.61
C GLU A 624 -21.09 21.15 -35.95
N GLY A 625 -21.59 21.14 -34.73
CA GLY A 625 -21.83 19.94 -33.92
C GLY A 625 -22.27 20.31 -32.51
N MET A 626 -22.35 19.33 -31.64
CA MET A 626 -22.75 19.52 -30.25
C MET A 626 -21.85 18.71 -29.32
N LEU A 627 -21.32 19.36 -28.25
CA LEU A 627 -20.70 18.67 -27.12
C LEU A 627 -21.79 18.06 -26.24
N LEU A 628 -21.61 16.82 -25.80
CA LEU A 628 -22.55 16.19 -24.89
C LEU A 628 -22.15 16.47 -23.44
N CYS A 629 -23.13 16.81 -22.63
CA CYS A 629 -22.99 17.03 -21.20
C CYS A 629 -24.09 16.27 -20.47
N ALA A 630 -23.78 15.74 -19.30
CA ALA A 630 -24.77 15.34 -18.31
C ALA A 630 -25.13 16.56 -17.46
N GLU A 631 -26.40 16.67 -17.06
CA GLU A 631 -26.94 17.74 -16.21
C GLU A 631 -27.57 17.12 -14.98
N ASP A 632 -27.21 17.61 -13.77
CA ASP A 632 -27.81 17.17 -12.50
C ASP A 632 -29.10 17.94 -12.17
N ALA A 633 -29.77 17.58 -11.07
CA ALA A 633 -31.02 18.19 -10.61
C ALA A 633 -30.88 19.69 -10.29
N ASP A 634 -29.68 20.14 -9.94
CA ASP A 634 -29.35 21.54 -9.61
C ASP A 634 -28.94 22.33 -10.87
N GLY A 635 -28.93 21.70 -12.03
CA GLY A 635 -28.55 22.31 -13.31
C GLY A 635 -27.05 22.45 -13.51
N ASN A 636 -26.21 21.69 -12.79
CA ASN A 636 -24.78 21.65 -13.05
C ASN A 636 -24.49 20.74 -14.24
N LEU A 637 -23.57 21.17 -15.11
CA LEU A 637 -23.20 20.45 -16.32
C LEU A 637 -21.83 19.81 -16.19
N SER A 638 -21.71 18.53 -16.60
CA SER A 638 -20.44 17.82 -16.75
C SER A 638 -20.27 17.30 -18.17
N LEU A 639 -19.08 17.55 -18.77
CA LEU A 639 -18.75 17.06 -20.11
C LEU A 639 -18.64 15.54 -20.13
N MET A 640 -19.30 14.91 -21.11
CA MET A 640 -19.16 13.48 -21.36
C MET A 640 -17.84 13.20 -22.06
N THR A 641 -17.11 12.19 -21.56
CA THR A 641 -15.80 11.76 -22.09
C THR A 641 -15.68 10.24 -22.04
N SER A 642 -14.67 9.68 -22.69
CA SER A 642 -14.36 8.26 -22.56
C SER A 642 -13.59 7.98 -21.28
N GLU A 643 -13.95 6.94 -20.53
CA GLU A 643 -13.24 6.45 -19.34
C GLU A 643 -11.80 6.04 -19.66
N LYS A 644 -11.59 5.37 -20.78
CA LYS A 644 -10.26 4.96 -21.25
C LYS A 644 -9.73 5.93 -22.32
N PRO A 645 -8.40 6.10 -22.44
CA PRO A 645 -7.82 6.95 -23.48
C PRO A 645 -8.24 6.47 -24.89
N MET A 646 -8.94 7.31 -25.62
CA MET A 646 -9.37 7.05 -27.00
C MET A 646 -8.77 8.09 -27.96
N PRO A 647 -8.38 7.70 -29.17
CA PRO A 647 -7.91 8.63 -30.17
C PRO A 647 -9.05 9.58 -30.63
N SER A 648 -8.69 10.81 -31.02
CA SER A 648 -9.63 11.72 -31.66
C SER A 648 -10.17 11.09 -32.96
N GLY A 649 -11.50 11.11 -33.13
CA GLY A 649 -12.18 10.47 -34.24
C GLY A 649 -12.72 9.06 -33.96
N ALA A 650 -12.41 8.49 -32.78
CA ALA A 650 -13.01 7.20 -32.38
C ALA A 650 -14.53 7.31 -32.40
N GLU A 651 -15.19 6.35 -33.04
CA GLU A 651 -16.65 6.27 -33.13
C GLU A 651 -17.24 5.76 -31.82
N ILE A 652 -18.39 6.28 -31.46
CA ILE A 652 -19.18 5.84 -30.31
C ILE A 652 -20.43 5.19 -30.88
N ALA A 653 -20.51 3.86 -30.69
CA ALA A 653 -21.57 3.01 -31.21
C ALA A 653 -22.37 2.36 -30.07
#